data_6ea4f877e3ccc2695665c5e6925776a7
#
_entry.id   6ea4f877e3ccc2695665c5e6925776a7
#
_cell.length_a   1.000
_cell.length_b   1.000
_cell.length_c   1.000
_cell.angle_alpha   90.00
_cell.angle_beta   90.00
_cell.angle_gamma   90.00
#
_symmetry.space_group_name_H-M   'P 1'
#
loop_
_entity.id
_entity.type
_entity.pdbx_description
1 polymer ?
#
loop_
_entity_poly.entity_id
_entity_poly.type
_entity_poly.pdbx_seq_one_letter_code
_entity_poly.pdbx_strand_id
1 'polypeptide(L)'
;MEPAVLGGKLASSLVAPLVKKLFVTGGPGAGLVDRPVRLARLVSFRGEQRTLGAREVRGLAGKLVADSLDSPGESPFPRDESEAVGDALAARLLALGDLDMDDVQAVRLGHRELAARLRRQASDAGSGLSADAGHFLDSATEWACLHVLEFFTRRSTFVARTLVAQTRGQAELIAKVDELITRVPRPDARDTAFERRYLPYVAEQHNRITIYGIDLRDSPDRWPLEVAYLSLEATAEDEHPAFPGDYDEPERTVRLPAESALTAQGRVLLRGDAGSGKTTLVQWLAVSAARHGDRIPYVLPLRTLIRAGALPSPAAFLTAVGCPLTPPEGWAERVLSAGRGLVLVDGLDEVPAADRNRTRDWLLALIRAFPGNRWLLTSRPTAVRADWLAAEGFRELALAPMRRDDVATFVRRWHAAAEAPEFEARLLDSLRTKRDLARLATNPLMCGLICALHRERRGYLPTGRKELYDAALTMLLARRDRERGMETVELSEEAQLELLQRLAYALVLSGRTEMAVDTAEGIVERTLPSVASAAGHGDAATVLRALVLRSGLLRQPGEDALDFVHRTFQDYLGARYAVEEGHLDVLAGHAGDTQWEDVIRMAVAHARPGERAVLLRRLLAADDPRLTLLALACLEHATALDPAVRAEVEARAGALIPPGSTQDAKALAEAGPLVLELLPGPEGLTEAEAHGVTVTASLLAEQEPGGALAVLRRFREHTALQVRRQLVGTWDRFDAREYALEVLDHLDRTRLYLSCTTPAQRAALAEMRPGPWERLAFHGPHAMSGILGAVDPDTVRALSLVDNPEVGDLAELSAFPFLRSLYLTRCDAARGLGGLAGVPLEELLIITGTADLSELAELGSLTLLSLTPRLPGRRLTDAVPRSAPLEFLYLGGAAVDGTGLRGLSHWRSLRRLSLAPDAPLDAEDWAEITRLPRLTELFLDASLFPDRLGPMPLLPGLRELNLPALEGDEDVSAVAARVPGVRRVVLQTAPGARFDPAPYRALFPEAEVTLVEH
;
A
#
# COMPACT_ATOMS: atom_id res chain seq x y z
N MET A 1 -32.30 -15.86 4.02
CA MET A 1 -30.86 -15.97 4.38
C MET A 1 -30.58 -17.45 4.58
N GLU A 2 -29.60 -17.98 3.87
CA GLU A 2 -29.27 -19.40 4.02
C GLU A 2 -28.75 -19.70 5.44
N PRO A 3 -29.20 -20.80 6.07
CA PRO A 3 -28.79 -21.19 7.41
C PRO A 3 -27.28 -21.36 7.59
N ALA A 4 -26.55 -21.55 6.50
CA ALA A 4 -25.10 -21.75 6.49
C ALA A 4 -24.27 -20.52 6.93
N VAL A 5 -24.77 -19.28 6.76
CA VAL A 5 -24.03 -18.05 7.08
C VAL A 5 -24.11 -17.66 8.55
N LEU A 6 -25.25 -17.93 9.20
CA LEU A 6 -25.41 -17.69 10.65
C LEU A 6 -24.61 -18.71 11.48
N GLY A 7 -24.57 -19.99 11.06
CA GLY A 7 -23.74 -21.01 11.70
C GLY A 7 -22.25 -20.74 11.65
N GLY A 8 -21.76 -20.06 10.57
CA GLY A 8 -20.33 -19.78 10.39
C GLY A 8 -19.75 -18.76 11.36
N LYS A 9 -20.44 -17.65 11.62
CA LYS A 9 -19.96 -16.61 12.56
C LYS A 9 -20.00 -17.04 14.02
N LEU A 10 -21.06 -17.75 14.42
CA LEU A 10 -21.23 -18.27 15.77
C LEU A 10 -20.24 -19.41 16.07
N ALA A 11 -20.06 -20.35 15.14
CA ALA A 11 -19.12 -21.45 15.30
C ALA A 11 -17.66 -20.96 15.43
N SER A 12 -17.24 -19.95 14.68
CA SER A 12 -15.87 -19.42 14.71
C SER A 12 -15.52 -18.81 16.08
N SER A 13 -16.38 -17.98 16.66
CA SER A 13 -16.14 -17.33 17.94
C SER A 13 -16.14 -18.30 19.14
N LEU A 14 -16.87 -19.41 19.04
CA LEU A 14 -17.01 -20.38 20.10
C LEU A 14 -16.00 -21.55 19.99
N VAL A 15 -15.64 -21.94 18.74
CA VAL A 15 -14.73 -23.08 18.50
C VAL A 15 -13.26 -22.66 18.70
N ALA A 16 -12.87 -21.43 18.39
CA ALA A 16 -11.49 -20.96 18.56
C ALA A 16 -10.98 -21.05 20.02
N PRO A 17 -11.75 -20.68 21.07
CA PRO A 17 -11.36 -20.89 22.45
C PRO A 17 -11.25 -22.36 22.84
N LEU A 18 -12.10 -23.23 22.27
CA LEU A 18 -12.09 -24.69 22.53
C LEU A 18 -10.79 -25.29 21.96
N VAL A 19 -10.46 -25.00 20.72
CA VAL A 19 -9.22 -25.48 20.08
C VAL A 19 -7.98 -24.92 20.79
N LYS A 20 -8.01 -23.67 21.22
CA LYS A 20 -6.92 -23.06 21.99
C LYS A 20 -6.70 -23.76 23.35
N LYS A 21 -7.76 -24.24 24.02
CA LYS A 21 -7.64 -25.03 25.25
C LYS A 21 -7.20 -26.45 25.00
N LEU A 22 -7.59 -27.07 23.88
CA LEU A 22 -7.17 -28.42 23.50
C LEU A 22 -5.64 -28.51 23.23
N PHE A 23 -5.02 -27.44 22.73
CA PHE A 23 -3.64 -27.48 22.22
C PHE A 23 -2.65 -26.55 22.91
N VAL A 24 -3.05 -25.71 23.89
CA VAL A 24 -2.12 -24.84 24.63
C VAL A 24 -1.50 -25.60 25.78
N THR A 25 -0.26 -26.03 25.62
CA THR A 25 0.62 -26.40 26.74
C THR A 25 1.41 -25.16 27.15
N GLY A 26 1.04 -24.53 28.27
CA GLY A 26 1.81 -23.43 28.87
C GLY A 26 3.09 -23.96 29.51
N GLY A 27 4.22 -23.71 28.88
CA GLY A 27 5.55 -23.95 29.43
C GLY A 27 6.63 -23.31 28.54
N PRO A 28 7.74 -22.82 29.12
CA PRO A 28 8.87 -22.35 28.31
C PRO A 28 9.46 -23.55 27.56
N GLY A 29 9.46 -23.50 26.23
CA GLY A 29 9.96 -24.55 25.34
C GLY A 29 8.92 -25.22 24.41
N ALA A 30 7.68 -24.81 24.44
CA ALA A 30 6.61 -25.37 23.58
C ALA A 30 6.77 -25.05 22.07
N GLY A 31 7.82 -24.34 21.67
CA GLY A 31 8.09 -23.93 20.28
C GLY A 31 9.14 -24.74 19.53
N LEU A 32 9.88 -25.60 20.17
CA LEU A 32 11.07 -26.27 19.60
C LEU A 32 10.92 -27.78 19.59
N VAL A 33 10.14 -28.34 18.65
CA VAL A 33 10.17 -29.79 18.40
C VAL A 33 10.48 -30.01 16.92
N ASP A 34 11.72 -30.43 16.64
CA ASP A 34 12.24 -30.76 15.30
C ASP A 34 11.58 -31.97 14.63
N ARG A 35 10.55 -32.55 15.21
CA ARG A 35 9.88 -33.75 14.69
C ARG A 35 8.39 -33.49 14.51
N PRO A 36 7.78 -34.10 13.47
CA PRO A 36 6.34 -34.05 13.24
C PRO A 36 5.58 -34.48 14.50
N VAL A 37 4.58 -33.68 14.92
CA VAL A 37 3.77 -33.97 16.08
C VAL A 37 2.64 -34.90 15.67
N ARG A 38 2.58 -36.10 16.21
CA ARG A 38 1.43 -37.01 15.99
C ARG A 38 0.21 -36.46 16.68
N LEU A 39 -0.93 -36.43 15.98
CA LEU A 39 -2.23 -35.99 16.56
C LEU A 39 -2.61 -36.78 17.81
N ALA A 40 -2.34 -38.08 17.81
CA ALA A 40 -2.55 -38.96 18.95
C ALA A 40 -1.82 -38.57 20.25
N ARG A 41 -0.74 -37.74 20.18
CA ARG A 41 -0.02 -37.23 21.36
C ARG A 41 -0.62 -35.93 21.91
N LEU A 42 -1.48 -35.25 21.17
CA LEU A 42 -2.13 -34.02 21.60
C LEU A 42 -3.40 -34.28 22.41
N VAL A 43 -4.04 -35.39 22.17
CA VAL A 43 -5.20 -35.87 22.96
C VAL A 43 -4.79 -37.17 23.61
N SER A 44 -4.17 -37.12 24.79
CA SER A 44 -3.72 -38.32 25.50
C SER A 44 -4.78 -38.81 26.50
N PHE A 45 -5.13 -40.09 26.41
CA PHE A 45 -6.04 -40.75 27.31
C PHE A 45 -5.33 -41.42 28.49
N ARG A 46 -4.00 -41.43 28.54
CA ARG A 46 -3.21 -42.11 29.57
C ARG A 46 -2.34 -41.13 30.34
N GLY A 47 -2.90 -40.60 31.47
CA GLY A 47 -2.14 -40.27 32.65
C GLY A 47 -1.04 -39.21 32.64
N GLU A 48 -0.78 -38.50 31.54
CA GLU A 48 0.18 -37.41 31.53
C GLU A 48 -0.45 -36.09 31.98
N GLN A 49 0.21 -35.35 32.88
CA GLN A 49 -0.33 -34.23 33.65
C GLN A 49 -0.79 -32.99 32.93
N ARG A 50 -0.89 -32.97 31.60
CA ARG A 50 -1.14 -31.74 30.80
C ARG A 50 -2.03 -31.90 29.57
N THR A 51 -2.81 -32.95 29.44
CA THR A 51 -3.75 -33.17 28.34
C THR A 51 -5.18 -33.09 28.82
N LEU A 52 -6.08 -32.50 28.03
CA LEU A 52 -7.51 -32.46 28.31
C LEU A 52 -8.06 -33.91 28.37
N GLY A 53 -8.61 -34.30 29.46
CA GLY A 53 -9.27 -35.57 29.60
C GLY A 53 -10.66 -35.59 28.94
N ALA A 54 -11.20 -36.77 28.67
CA ALA A 54 -12.53 -36.96 28.04
C ALA A 54 -13.64 -36.15 28.75
N ARG A 55 -13.55 -35.97 30.06
CA ARG A 55 -14.50 -35.18 30.84
C ARG A 55 -14.45 -33.68 30.54
N GLU A 56 -13.25 -33.14 30.31
CA GLU A 56 -13.05 -31.73 29.98
C GLU A 56 -13.48 -31.41 28.55
N VAL A 57 -13.21 -32.33 27.60
CA VAL A 57 -13.66 -32.21 26.21
C VAL A 57 -15.17 -32.19 26.12
N ARG A 58 -15.87 -33.09 26.90
CA ARG A 58 -17.33 -33.09 26.99
C ARG A 58 -17.86 -31.78 27.59
N GLY A 59 -17.24 -31.27 28.67
CA GLY A 59 -17.64 -29.99 29.26
C GLY A 59 -17.50 -28.81 28.28
N LEU A 60 -16.44 -28.79 27.47
CA LEU A 60 -16.22 -27.77 26.46
C LEU A 60 -17.19 -27.90 25.28
N ALA A 61 -17.44 -29.10 24.80
CA ALA A 61 -18.41 -29.37 23.73
C ALA A 61 -19.84 -29.00 24.18
N GLY A 62 -20.23 -29.38 25.39
CA GLY A 62 -21.52 -29.02 25.95
C GLY A 62 -21.71 -27.50 26.11
N LYS A 63 -20.65 -26.78 26.51
CA LYS A 63 -20.67 -25.32 26.59
C LYS A 63 -20.85 -24.69 25.22
N LEU A 64 -20.12 -25.16 24.19
CA LEU A 64 -20.25 -24.67 22.83
C LEU A 64 -21.67 -24.84 22.29
N VAL A 65 -22.27 -26.00 22.57
CA VAL A 65 -23.65 -26.29 22.16
C VAL A 65 -24.64 -25.37 22.90
N ALA A 66 -24.47 -25.18 24.22
CA ALA A 66 -25.31 -24.29 25.01
C ALA A 66 -25.21 -22.83 24.53
N ASP A 67 -24.00 -22.31 24.34
CA ASP A 67 -23.76 -20.96 23.85
C ASP A 67 -24.35 -20.76 22.44
N SER A 68 -24.39 -21.82 21.62
CA SER A 68 -25.02 -21.78 20.30
C SER A 68 -26.55 -21.68 20.34
N LEU A 69 -27.15 -22.33 21.32
CA LEU A 69 -28.61 -22.32 21.55
C LEU A 69 -29.08 -21.02 22.22
N ASP A 70 -28.21 -20.34 22.96
CA ASP A 70 -28.52 -19.08 23.66
C ASP A 70 -28.18 -17.83 22.80
N SER A 71 -27.64 -18.02 21.61
CA SER A 71 -27.37 -16.93 20.67
C SER A 71 -28.66 -16.33 20.12
N PRO A 72 -28.71 -14.97 19.88
CA PRO A 72 -29.91 -14.34 19.32
C PRO A 72 -30.15 -14.84 17.89
N GLY A 73 -31.34 -15.38 17.66
CA GLY A 73 -31.75 -15.92 16.36
C GLY A 73 -32.61 -17.18 16.50
N GLU A 74 -32.96 -17.80 15.39
CA GLU A 74 -33.66 -19.07 15.34
C GLU A 74 -32.73 -20.18 15.86
N SER A 75 -33.24 -21.02 16.78
CA SER A 75 -32.47 -22.12 17.38
C SER A 75 -31.98 -23.08 16.28
N PRO A 76 -30.66 -23.39 16.21
CA PRO A 76 -30.13 -24.26 15.15
C PRO A 76 -30.65 -25.70 15.19
N PHE A 77 -31.20 -26.17 16.31
CA PHE A 77 -31.84 -27.45 16.50
C PHE A 77 -32.65 -27.44 17.81
N PRO A 78 -33.52 -28.45 18.05
CA PRO A 78 -34.35 -28.55 19.26
C PRO A 78 -33.51 -28.60 20.54
N ARG A 79 -33.92 -27.84 21.58
CA ARG A 79 -33.16 -27.71 22.85
C ARG A 79 -33.06 -29.01 23.65
N ASP A 80 -33.97 -29.93 23.47
CA ASP A 80 -33.99 -31.25 24.09
C ASP A 80 -32.89 -32.19 23.58
N GLU A 81 -32.33 -31.91 22.41
CA GLU A 81 -31.19 -32.64 21.86
C GLU A 81 -29.83 -32.09 22.28
N SER A 82 -29.77 -31.00 23.06
CA SER A 82 -28.56 -30.29 23.44
C SER A 82 -27.46 -31.17 24.05
N GLU A 83 -27.83 -32.04 24.99
CA GLU A 83 -26.89 -32.95 25.66
C GLU A 83 -26.35 -34.02 24.69
N ALA A 84 -27.23 -34.59 23.87
CA ALA A 84 -26.86 -35.59 22.88
C ALA A 84 -25.94 -35.03 21.78
N VAL A 85 -26.20 -33.79 21.29
CA VAL A 85 -25.34 -33.09 20.35
C VAL A 85 -23.98 -32.75 20.99
N GLY A 86 -23.96 -32.33 22.25
CA GLY A 86 -22.74 -32.08 23.00
C GLY A 86 -21.87 -33.31 23.18
N ASP A 87 -22.47 -34.44 23.51
CA ASP A 87 -21.76 -35.71 23.64
C ASP A 87 -21.26 -36.24 22.28
N ALA A 88 -22.06 -36.10 21.24
CA ALA A 88 -21.67 -36.48 19.88
C ALA A 88 -20.50 -35.64 19.36
N LEU A 89 -20.53 -34.33 19.61
CA LEU A 89 -19.41 -33.44 19.27
C LEU A 89 -18.14 -33.79 20.05
N ALA A 90 -18.26 -34.05 21.32
CA ALA A 90 -17.17 -34.51 22.18
C ALA A 90 -16.56 -35.83 21.67
N ALA A 91 -17.37 -36.79 21.29
CA ALA A 91 -16.90 -38.05 20.72
C ALA A 91 -16.12 -37.85 19.42
N ARG A 92 -16.60 -37.00 18.52
CA ARG A 92 -15.86 -36.65 17.27
C ARG A 92 -14.54 -35.94 17.54
N LEU A 93 -14.50 -35.02 18.52
CA LEU A 93 -13.26 -34.33 18.89
C LEU A 93 -12.26 -35.28 19.57
N LEU A 94 -12.73 -36.22 20.35
CA LEU A 94 -11.89 -37.23 20.98
C LEU A 94 -11.29 -38.24 19.98
N ALA A 95 -11.99 -38.50 18.88
CA ALA A 95 -11.49 -39.32 17.79
C ALA A 95 -10.23 -38.74 17.07
N LEU A 96 -9.91 -37.44 17.28
CA LEU A 96 -8.61 -36.86 16.86
C LEU A 96 -7.43 -37.62 17.49
N GLY A 97 -7.59 -38.12 18.73
CA GLY A 97 -6.57 -38.90 19.42
C GLY A 97 -6.32 -40.29 18.85
N ASP A 98 -7.27 -40.83 18.08
CA ASP A 98 -7.20 -42.16 17.48
C ASP A 98 -6.67 -42.12 16.03
N LEU A 99 -6.38 -40.92 15.49
CA LEU A 99 -5.85 -40.75 14.14
C LEU A 99 -4.33 -40.95 14.13
N ASP A 100 -3.88 -41.98 13.42
CA ASP A 100 -2.43 -42.22 13.18
C ASP A 100 -1.93 -41.32 12.04
N MET A 101 -1.86 -40.03 12.32
CA MET A 101 -1.31 -39.01 11.42
C MET A 101 -0.58 -37.91 12.18
N ASP A 102 0.32 -37.23 11.47
CA ASP A 102 1.00 -36.04 11.98
C ASP A 102 0.31 -34.73 11.55
N ASP A 103 0.78 -33.62 12.09
CA ASP A 103 0.28 -32.27 11.82
C ASP A 103 0.37 -31.90 10.32
N VAL A 104 1.45 -32.35 9.64
CA VAL A 104 1.67 -32.10 8.20
C VAL A 104 0.68 -32.90 7.35
N GLN A 105 0.45 -34.14 7.70
CA GLN A 105 -0.52 -35.01 7.03
C GLN A 105 -1.95 -34.48 7.21
N ALA A 106 -2.29 -33.97 8.39
CA ALA A 106 -3.60 -33.38 8.70
C ALA A 106 -3.86 -32.13 7.84
N VAL A 107 -2.88 -31.22 7.74
CA VAL A 107 -3.00 -30.02 6.90
C VAL A 107 -3.11 -30.35 5.41
N ARG A 108 -2.35 -31.35 4.92
CA ARG A 108 -2.49 -31.83 3.53
C ARG A 108 -3.86 -32.38 3.21
N LEU A 109 -4.46 -33.05 4.18
CA LEU A 109 -5.79 -33.61 4.04
C LEU A 109 -6.87 -32.52 3.90
N GLY A 110 -6.68 -31.38 4.56
CA GLY A 110 -7.64 -30.29 4.62
C GLY A 110 -8.77 -30.53 5.61
N HIS A 111 -9.43 -29.45 6.04
CA HIS A 111 -10.40 -29.48 7.13
C HIS A 111 -11.63 -30.38 6.83
N ARG A 112 -12.13 -30.38 5.61
CA ARG A 112 -13.32 -31.17 5.23
C ARG A 112 -13.05 -32.67 5.26
N GLU A 113 -11.92 -33.11 4.72
CA GLU A 113 -11.58 -34.55 4.72
C GLU A 113 -11.14 -35.01 6.12
N LEU A 114 -10.50 -34.13 6.90
CA LEU A 114 -10.21 -34.39 8.30
C LEU A 114 -11.52 -34.59 9.09
N ALA A 115 -12.51 -33.71 8.90
CA ALA A 115 -13.83 -33.85 9.51
C ALA A 115 -14.56 -35.13 9.06
N ALA A 116 -14.45 -35.49 7.77
CA ALA A 116 -15.02 -36.72 7.25
C ALA A 116 -14.36 -37.96 7.87
N ARG A 117 -13.07 -37.95 8.17
CA ARG A 117 -12.40 -39.02 8.91
C ARG A 117 -12.87 -39.13 10.35
N LEU A 118 -13.03 -37.99 11.05
CA LEU A 118 -13.57 -37.98 12.41
C LEU A 118 -14.98 -38.52 12.44
N ARG A 119 -15.84 -38.21 11.47
CA ARG A 119 -17.17 -38.78 11.31
C ARG A 119 -17.15 -40.30 11.14
N ARG A 120 -16.25 -40.82 10.33
CA ARG A 120 -16.09 -42.28 10.12
C ARG A 120 -15.57 -42.99 11.38
N GLN A 121 -14.64 -42.38 12.11
CA GLN A 121 -14.05 -42.91 13.33
C GLN A 121 -15.06 -42.92 14.47
N ALA A 122 -15.94 -41.94 14.54
CA ALA A 122 -17.02 -41.83 15.53
C ALA A 122 -18.39 -41.98 14.85
N SER A 123 -18.57 -43.07 14.07
CA SER A 123 -19.77 -43.32 13.24
C SER A 123 -21.05 -43.36 14.03
N ASP A 124 -21.00 -43.85 15.27
CA ASP A 124 -22.16 -43.99 16.15
C ASP A 124 -22.52 -42.70 16.90
N ALA A 125 -21.60 -41.71 16.87
CA ALA A 125 -21.83 -40.42 17.49
C ALA A 125 -22.81 -39.60 16.64
N GLY A 126 -24.00 -39.42 17.15
CA GLY A 126 -25.08 -38.69 16.47
C GLY A 126 -26.18 -39.60 15.89
N SER A 127 -26.12 -40.90 16.13
CA SER A 127 -27.23 -41.81 15.82
C SER A 127 -28.47 -41.45 16.67
N GLY A 128 -29.57 -41.12 16.01
CA GLY A 128 -30.82 -40.72 16.67
C GLY A 128 -31.03 -39.18 16.79
N LEU A 129 -30.12 -38.36 16.32
CA LEU A 129 -30.31 -36.90 16.26
C LEU A 129 -31.24 -36.49 15.10
N SER A 130 -31.96 -35.40 15.25
CA SER A 130 -32.73 -34.78 14.17
C SER A 130 -31.82 -34.35 13.00
N ALA A 131 -32.41 -34.12 11.83
CA ALA A 131 -31.65 -33.66 10.65
C ALA A 131 -30.90 -32.35 10.93
N ASP A 132 -31.54 -31.39 11.61
CA ASP A 132 -30.98 -30.10 11.95
C ASP A 132 -29.84 -30.23 12.96
N ALA A 133 -29.99 -31.06 13.98
CA ALA A 133 -28.93 -31.37 14.94
C ALA A 133 -27.74 -32.09 14.27
N GLY A 134 -28.01 -32.97 13.30
CA GLY A 134 -26.99 -33.63 12.48
C GLY A 134 -26.23 -32.65 11.63
N HIS A 135 -26.88 -31.71 10.96
CA HIS A 135 -26.22 -30.63 10.17
C HIS A 135 -25.41 -29.69 11.06
N PHE A 136 -25.91 -29.31 12.22
CA PHE A 136 -25.18 -28.53 13.19
C PHE A 136 -23.89 -29.24 13.64
N LEU A 137 -24.02 -30.54 14.01
CA LEU A 137 -22.87 -31.34 14.44
C LEU A 137 -21.82 -31.50 13.36
N ASP A 138 -22.21 -31.64 12.09
CA ASP A 138 -21.30 -31.72 10.96
C ASP A 138 -20.57 -30.40 10.75
N SER A 139 -21.29 -29.29 10.78
CA SER A 139 -20.72 -27.95 10.65
C SER A 139 -19.74 -27.63 11.79
N ALA A 140 -20.13 -27.88 13.03
CA ALA A 140 -19.27 -27.69 14.20
C ALA A 140 -18.00 -28.54 14.15
N THR A 141 -18.08 -29.76 13.61
CA THR A 141 -16.91 -30.64 13.40
C THR A 141 -15.98 -30.09 12.34
N GLU A 142 -16.50 -29.58 11.21
CA GLU A 142 -15.68 -28.96 10.14
C GLU A 142 -14.98 -27.70 10.62
N TRP A 143 -15.67 -26.83 11.37
CA TRP A 143 -15.08 -25.64 11.97
C TRP A 143 -14.01 -25.98 13.01
N ALA A 144 -14.21 -26.98 13.83
CA ALA A 144 -13.20 -27.45 14.78
C ALA A 144 -11.95 -27.93 14.04
N CYS A 145 -12.11 -28.69 12.96
CA CYS A 145 -10.99 -29.13 12.12
C CYS A 145 -10.25 -27.94 11.46
N LEU A 146 -10.98 -26.93 10.98
CA LEU A 146 -10.36 -25.72 10.41
C LEU A 146 -9.48 -25.01 11.45
N HIS A 147 -9.97 -24.79 12.66
CA HIS A 147 -9.21 -24.14 13.73
C HIS A 147 -8.02 -24.99 14.22
N VAL A 148 -8.15 -26.31 14.22
CA VAL A 148 -7.03 -27.22 14.51
C VAL A 148 -5.93 -27.07 13.47
N LEU A 149 -6.29 -27.02 12.19
CA LEU A 149 -5.33 -26.85 11.11
C LEU A 149 -4.68 -25.45 11.13
N GLU A 150 -5.48 -24.41 11.41
CA GLU A 150 -4.97 -23.04 11.61
C GLU A 150 -3.96 -22.96 12.78
N PHE A 151 -4.26 -23.64 13.90
CA PHE A 151 -3.33 -23.72 15.02
C PHE A 151 -2.00 -24.37 14.62
N PHE A 152 -2.01 -25.42 13.80
CA PHE A 152 -0.78 -26.06 13.31
C PHE A 152 0.00 -25.15 12.35
N THR A 153 -0.69 -24.46 11.43
CA THR A 153 -0.05 -23.57 10.47
C THR A 153 0.63 -22.35 11.09
N ARG A 154 0.17 -21.92 12.27
CA ARG A 154 0.79 -20.79 12.99
C ARG A 154 2.09 -21.15 13.74
N ARG A 155 2.51 -22.41 13.75
CA ARG A 155 3.79 -22.81 14.38
C ARG A 155 4.96 -22.56 13.44
N SER A 156 5.99 -21.88 13.92
CA SER A 156 7.18 -21.51 13.13
C SER A 156 7.92 -22.71 12.49
N THR A 157 7.93 -23.86 13.17
CA THR A 157 8.54 -25.11 12.66
C THR A 157 7.67 -25.85 11.62
N PHE A 158 6.39 -25.53 11.55
CA PHE A 158 5.45 -26.14 10.64
C PHE A 158 5.65 -25.68 9.19
N VAL A 159 5.89 -24.39 9.00
CA VAL A 159 6.01 -23.76 7.65
C VAL A 159 7.17 -24.37 6.84
N ALA A 160 8.33 -24.54 7.44
CA ALA A 160 9.49 -25.11 6.77
C ALA A 160 9.29 -26.57 6.34
N ARG A 161 8.61 -27.39 7.17
CA ARG A 161 8.32 -28.80 6.88
C ARG A 161 7.22 -29.00 5.84
N THR A 162 6.23 -28.12 5.85
CA THR A 162 5.08 -28.18 4.94
C THR A 162 5.51 -27.79 3.52
N LEU A 163 6.41 -26.84 3.37
CA LEU A 163 6.95 -26.43 2.06
C LEU A 163 7.67 -27.58 1.36
N VAL A 164 8.58 -28.30 2.03
CA VAL A 164 9.31 -29.44 1.46
C VAL A 164 8.35 -30.58 1.08
N ALA A 165 7.33 -30.81 1.87
CA ALA A 165 6.37 -31.88 1.65
C ALA A 165 5.32 -31.52 0.58
N GLN A 166 4.90 -30.25 0.46
CA GLN A 166 4.02 -29.75 -0.60
C GLN A 166 4.71 -29.85 -1.97
N THR A 167 5.99 -29.45 -2.04
CA THR A 167 6.76 -29.47 -3.29
C THR A 167 6.86 -30.89 -3.88
N ARG A 168 7.06 -31.92 -3.06
CA ARG A 168 7.08 -33.32 -3.52
C ARG A 168 5.70 -33.82 -3.95
N GLY A 169 4.64 -33.54 -3.19
CA GLY A 169 3.28 -33.95 -3.53
C GLY A 169 2.72 -33.25 -4.77
N GLN A 170 3.08 -32.00 -4.97
CA GLN A 170 2.70 -31.23 -6.16
C GLN A 170 3.41 -31.74 -7.42
N ALA A 171 4.68 -32.11 -7.35
CA ALA A 171 5.42 -32.67 -8.48
C ALA A 171 4.79 -33.98 -8.98
N GLU A 172 4.36 -34.87 -8.08
CA GLU A 172 3.68 -36.12 -8.46
C GLU A 172 2.28 -35.87 -9.04
N LEU A 173 1.55 -34.88 -8.53
CA LEU A 173 0.23 -34.52 -9.03
C LEU A 173 0.31 -33.86 -10.42
N ILE A 174 1.31 -33.01 -10.63
CA ILE A 174 1.59 -32.36 -11.92
C ILE A 174 1.91 -33.41 -12.97
N ALA A 175 2.77 -34.38 -12.66
CA ALA A 175 3.12 -35.45 -13.60
C ALA A 175 1.91 -36.28 -14.02
N LYS A 176 0.99 -36.62 -13.11
CA LYS A 176 -0.25 -37.34 -13.41
C LYS A 176 -1.27 -36.51 -14.20
N VAL A 177 -1.32 -35.21 -13.95
CA VAL A 177 -2.21 -34.28 -14.67
C VAL A 177 -1.67 -34.05 -16.09
N ASP A 178 -0.37 -33.90 -16.27
CA ASP A 178 0.25 -33.76 -17.58
C ASP A 178 -0.03 -34.99 -18.47
N GLU A 179 -0.03 -36.19 -17.90
CA GLU A 179 -0.40 -37.42 -18.61
C GLU A 179 -1.89 -37.46 -19.02
N LEU A 180 -2.79 -36.93 -18.21
CA LEU A 180 -4.21 -36.83 -18.54
C LEU A 180 -4.50 -35.76 -19.60
N ILE A 181 -3.79 -34.63 -19.57
CA ILE A 181 -3.98 -33.49 -20.49
C ILE A 181 -3.46 -33.84 -21.90
N THR A 182 -2.42 -34.65 -22.01
CA THR A 182 -1.92 -35.12 -23.30
C THR A 182 -2.95 -35.99 -24.04
N ARG A 183 -3.93 -36.55 -23.34
CA ARG A 183 -4.99 -37.39 -23.90
C ARG A 183 -6.25 -36.66 -24.35
N VAL A 184 -6.42 -35.37 -23.99
CA VAL A 184 -7.63 -34.55 -24.33
C VAL A 184 -7.20 -33.14 -24.75
N PRO A 185 -7.08 -32.83 -26.04
CA PRO A 185 -6.62 -31.55 -26.54
C PRO A 185 -7.76 -30.51 -26.51
N ARG A 186 -7.85 -29.71 -25.43
CA ARG A 186 -8.56 -28.42 -25.41
C ARG A 186 -7.51 -27.32 -25.24
N PRO A 187 -7.61 -26.16 -25.96
CA PRO A 187 -6.67 -25.06 -25.82
C PRO A 187 -6.50 -24.61 -24.36
N ASP A 188 -7.60 -24.50 -23.61
CA ASP A 188 -7.61 -24.11 -22.21
C ASP A 188 -6.90 -25.10 -21.27
N ALA A 189 -6.80 -26.38 -21.65
CA ALA A 189 -6.15 -27.39 -20.83
C ALA A 189 -4.63 -27.25 -20.83
N ARG A 190 -4.04 -26.82 -21.97
CA ARG A 190 -2.58 -26.57 -22.07
C ARG A 190 -2.15 -25.35 -21.25
N ASP A 191 -2.96 -24.29 -21.31
CA ASP A 191 -2.71 -23.07 -20.55
C ASP A 191 -2.79 -23.35 -19.04
N THR A 192 -3.85 -24.05 -18.60
CA THR A 192 -4.02 -24.43 -17.19
C THR A 192 -2.89 -25.34 -16.69
N ALA A 193 -2.44 -26.27 -17.53
CA ALA A 193 -1.30 -27.14 -17.17
C ALA A 193 0.01 -26.38 -17.06
N PHE A 194 0.23 -25.38 -17.92
CA PHE A 194 1.37 -24.51 -17.83
C PHE A 194 1.28 -23.61 -16.58
N GLU A 195 0.15 -22.98 -16.30
CA GLU A 195 -0.08 -22.12 -15.13
C GLU A 195 0.17 -22.89 -13.82
N ARG A 196 -0.22 -24.17 -13.73
CA ARG A 196 0.06 -25.03 -12.57
C ARG A 196 1.56 -25.27 -12.32
N ARG A 197 2.40 -25.12 -13.33
CA ARG A 197 3.86 -25.19 -13.21
C ARG A 197 4.49 -23.82 -13.01
N TYR A 198 3.96 -22.81 -13.69
CA TYR A 198 4.47 -21.47 -13.67
C TYR A 198 4.23 -20.76 -12.31
N LEU A 199 3.02 -20.85 -11.76
CA LEU A 199 2.70 -20.18 -10.50
C LEU A 199 3.57 -20.68 -9.31
N PRO A 200 3.76 -21.99 -9.10
CA PRO A 200 4.70 -22.46 -8.09
C PRO A 200 6.15 -22.04 -8.36
N TYR A 201 6.58 -22.01 -9.62
CA TYR A 201 7.90 -21.52 -10.00
C TYR A 201 8.09 -20.05 -9.61
N VAL A 202 7.11 -19.17 -9.94
CA VAL A 202 7.15 -17.75 -9.54
C VAL A 202 7.19 -17.61 -8.03
N ALA A 203 6.33 -18.36 -7.33
CA ALA A 203 6.30 -18.34 -5.87
C ALA A 203 7.64 -18.77 -5.27
N GLU A 204 8.31 -19.80 -5.80
CA GLU A 204 9.61 -20.26 -5.31
C GLU A 204 10.72 -19.28 -5.67
N GLN A 205 10.72 -18.75 -6.90
CA GLN A 205 11.74 -17.83 -7.40
C GLN A 205 11.77 -16.53 -6.62
N HIS A 206 10.61 -16.01 -6.22
CA HIS A 206 10.49 -14.71 -5.56
C HIS A 206 10.27 -14.81 -4.04
N ASN A 207 10.11 -16.03 -3.47
CA ASN A 207 9.85 -16.19 -2.04
C ASN A 207 11.11 -16.14 -1.17
N ARG A 208 12.19 -15.57 -1.65
CA ARG A 208 13.45 -15.49 -0.90
C ARG A 208 14.01 -14.08 -0.95
N ILE A 209 14.26 -13.52 0.23
CA ILE A 209 14.96 -12.25 0.41
C ILE A 209 16.35 -12.51 0.96
N THR A 210 17.33 -11.79 0.43
CA THR A 210 18.66 -11.71 1.05
C THR A 210 18.62 -10.63 2.11
N ILE A 211 18.71 -11.02 3.38
CA ILE A 211 18.84 -10.07 4.50
C ILE A 211 20.31 -9.97 4.85
N TYR A 212 20.86 -8.76 4.75
CA TYR A 212 22.26 -8.52 5.04
C TYR A 212 22.60 -8.71 6.52
N GLY A 213 23.76 -9.29 6.77
CA GLY A 213 24.37 -9.37 8.10
C GLY A 213 23.82 -10.46 9.01
N ILE A 214 23.06 -11.41 8.51
CA ILE A 214 22.72 -12.61 9.27
C ILE A 214 23.85 -13.62 9.10
N ASP A 215 24.39 -14.11 10.21
CA ASP A 215 25.47 -15.09 10.26
C ASP A 215 25.01 -16.43 9.73
N LEU A 216 25.80 -17.00 8.83
CA LEU A 216 25.36 -18.05 7.91
C LEU A 216 25.87 -19.44 8.26
N ARG A 217 26.50 -19.64 9.43
CA ARG A 217 26.95 -20.99 9.81
C ARG A 217 25.82 -22.00 9.85
N ASP A 218 24.63 -21.57 10.27
CA ASP A 218 23.46 -22.44 10.45
C ASP A 218 22.16 -21.88 9.85
N SER A 219 22.19 -20.74 9.19
CA SER A 219 21.01 -20.09 8.59
C SER A 219 21.09 -20.09 7.05
N PRO A 220 20.00 -20.29 6.32
CA PRO A 220 20.01 -20.22 4.87
C PRO A 220 20.36 -18.81 4.37
N ASP A 221 21.15 -18.70 3.33
CA ASP A 221 21.58 -17.45 2.67
C ASP A 221 20.40 -16.54 2.26
N ARG A 222 19.21 -17.08 2.26
CA ARG A 222 17.97 -16.42 1.84
C ARG A 222 16.83 -16.81 2.77
N TRP A 223 16.13 -15.79 3.25
CA TRP A 223 14.99 -15.94 4.15
C TRP A 223 13.69 -16.06 3.38
N PRO A 224 12.72 -16.84 3.88
CA PRO A 224 11.37 -16.80 3.34
C PRO A 224 10.83 -15.38 3.41
N LEU A 225 10.28 -14.89 2.30
CA LEU A 225 9.71 -13.56 2.18
C LEU A 225 8.68 -13.27 3.29
N GLU A 226 7.90 -14.27 3.65
CA GLU A 226 6.85 -14.18 4.69
C GLU A 226 7.38 -13.85 6.09
N VAL A 227 8.62 -14.26 6.39
CA VAL A 227 9.26 -13.98 7.69
C VAL A 227 9.86 -12.58 7.69
N ALA A 228 10.42 -12.16 6.55
CA ALA A 228 11.15 -10.92 6.39
C ALA A 228 10.26 -9.75 5.94
N TYR A 229 9.13 -10.03 5.29
CA TYR A 229 8.24 -9.00 4.80
C TYR A 229 7.48 -8.33 5.95
N LEU A 230 7.59 -7.03 6.03
CA LEU A 230 6.74 -6.17 6.83
C LEU A 230 5.76 -5.49 5.88
N SER A 231 4.48 -5.47 6.21
CA SER A 231 3.50 -4.67 5.46
C SER A 231 3.90 -3.20 5.55
N LEU A 232 4.40 -2.67 4.43
CA LEU A 232 4.77 -1.27 4.33
C LEU A 232 3.53 -0.43 4.06
N GLU A 233 3.53 0.79 4.58
CA GLU A 233 2.49 1.75 4.25
C GLU A 233 2.89 2.53 3.00
N ALA A 234 1.91 2.77 2.13
CA ALA A 234 2.02 3.70 1.02
C ALA A 234 1.11 4.91 1.28
N THR A 235 1.57 6.07 0.90
CA THR A 235 0.81 7.31 0.94
C THR A 235 0.28 7.64 -0.45
N ALA A 236 -0.97 8.06 -0.51
CA ALA A 236 -1.63 8.56 -1.70
C ALA A 236 -2.29 9.89 -1.42
N GLU A 237 -2.38 10.74 -2.41
CA GLU A 237 -3.27 11.90 -2.35
C GLU A 237 -4.72 11.39 -2.39
N ASP A 238 -5.57 11.91 -1.50
CA ASP A 238 -6.98 11.57 -1.48
C ASP A 238 -7.71 12.40 -2.55
N GLU A 239 -8.18 11.74 -3.57
CA GLU A 239 -8.91 12.38 -4.68
C GLU A 239 -10.36 12.76 -4.30
N HIS A 240 -10.82 12.30 -3.14
CA HIS A 240 -12.20 12.53 -2.71
C HIS A 240 -12.23 13.46 -1.50
N PRO A 241 -12.75 14.68 -1.63
CA PRO A 241 -12.96 15.54 -0.49
C PRO A 241 -13.87 14.87 0.53
N ALA A 242 -13.52 14.95 1.82
CA ALA A 242 -14.34 14.38 2.88
C ALA A 242 -15.74 15.01 2.90
N PHE A 243 -15.84 16.24 2.40
CA PHE A 243 -17.09 17.00 2.27
C PHE A 243 -17.21 17.59 0.86
N PRO A 244 -18.25 17.26 0.10
CA PRO A 244 -18.48 17.80 -1.23
C PRO A 244 -18.59 19.33 -1.24
N GLY A 245 -17.90 19.99 -2.18
CA GLY A 245 -17.92 21.43 -2.33
C GLY A 245 -16.81 22.21 -1.61
N ASP A 246 -15.94 21.54 -0.89
CA ASP A 246 -14.76 22.14 -0.25
C ASP A 246 -13.51 21.90 -1.16
N TYR A 247 -13.51 22.49 -2.35
CA TYR A 247 -12.45 22.35 -3.36
C TYR A 247 -11.12 23.04 -2.96
N ASP A 248 -11.11 23.78 -1.86
CA ASP A 248 -9.93 24.44 -1.27
C ASP A 248 -9.26 23.57 -0.18
N GLU A 249 -9.53 22.28 -0.13
CA GLU A 249 -8.87 21.40 0.84
C GLU A 249 -7.39 21.23 0.48
N PRO A 250 -6.49 21.26 1.49
CA PRO A 250 -5.12 20.83 1.26
C PRO A 250 -5.12 19.39 0.81
N GLU A 251 -4.24 19.06 -0.15
CA GLU A 251 -4.02 17.68 -0.61
C GLU A 251 -3.87 16.76 0.60
N ARG A 252 -4.88 15.94 0.82
CA ARG A 252 -4.89 15.03 1.94
C ARG A 252 -4.16 13.75 1.56
N THR A 253 -3.20 13.37 2.36
CA THR A 253 -2.46 12.14 2.16
C THR A 253 -3.14 11.01 2.95
N VAL A 254 -3.65 10.00 2.26
CA VAL A 254 -4.18 8.79 2.89
C VAL A 254 -3.08 7.74 2.93
N ARG A 255 -2.91 7.11 4.09
CA ARG A 255 -2.04 5.96 4.25
C ARG A 255 -2.83 4.67 4.08
N LEU A 256 -2.30 3.78 3.29
CA LEU A 256 -2.88 2.46 3.05
C LEU A 256 -1.77 1.40 3.03
N PRO A 257 -2.08 0.15 3.39
CA PRO A 257 -1.13 -0.93 3.19
C PRO A 257 -0.72 -1.00 1.72
N ALA A 258 0.58 -1.01 1.44
CA ALA A 258 1.09 -0.98 0.08
C ALA A 258 0.56 -2.15 -0.79
N GLU A 259 0.24 -3.27 -0.16
CA GLU A 259 -0.35 -4.45 -0.82
C GLU A 259 -1.78 -4.19 -1.31
N SER A 260 -2.53 -3.35 -0.62
CA SER A 260 -3.92 -3.03 -0.99
C SER A 260 -4.02 -2.01 -2.12
N ALA A 261 -2.92 -1.34 -2.45
CA ALA A 261 -2.84 -0.34 -3.50
C ALA A 261 -3.41 -0.81 -4.85
N LEU A 262 -3.06 -2.04 -5.25
CA LEU A 262 -3.52 -2.64 -6.51
C LEU A 262 -4.91 -3.27 -6.45
N THR A 263 -5.50 -3.44 -5.26
CA THR A 263 -6.85 -3.98 -5.13
C THR A 263 -7.91 -2.92 -5.42
N ALA A 264 -7.66 -1.70 -4.98
CA ALA A 264 -8.55 -0.56 -5.21
C ALA A 264 -8.38 0.05 -6.62
N GLN A 265 -7.16 -0.02 -7.16
CA GLN A 265 -6.81 0.64 -8.43
C GLN A 265 -6.06 -0.32 -9.36
N GLY A 266 -6.43 -0.33 -10.63
CA GLY A 266 -5.82 -1.24 -11.61
C GLY A 266 -4.40 -0.87 -12.01
N ARG A 267 -3.97 0.40 -11.82
CA ARG A 267 -2.68 0.94 -12.27
C ARG A 267 -2.06 1.81 -11.19
N VAL A 268 -0.83 1.49 -10.80
CA VAL A 268 -0.12 2.17 -9.72
C VAL A 268 1.32 2.47 -10.12
N LEU A 269 1.76 3.70 -9.92
CA LEU A 269 3.16 4.12 -9.91
C LEU A 269 3.61 4.27 -8.45
N LEU A 270 4.44 3.34 -7.99
CA LEU A 270 4.94 3.33 -6.63
C LEU A 270 6.31 4.01 -6.54
N ARG A 271 6.37 5.10 -5.82
CA ARG A 271 7.61 5.84 -5.55
C ARG A 271 8.19 5.44 -4.20
N GLY A 272 9.49 5.51 -4.07
CA GLY A 272 10.17 5.27 -2.79
C GLY A 272 11.68 5.39 -2.91
N ASP A 273 12.32 5.75 -1.81
CA ASP A 273 13.77 5.91 -1.72
C ASP A 273 14.52 4.60 -1.95
N ALA A 274 15.83 4.70 -2.12
CA ALA A 274 16.71 3.54 -2.17
C ALA A 274 16.62 2.73 -0.87
N GLY A 275 16.41 1.41 -0.98
CA GLY A 275 16.29 0.53 0.19
C GLY A 275 14.93 0.60 0.91
N SER A 276 13.94 1.35 0.41
CA SER A 276 12.60 1.46 1.01
C SER A 276 11.74 0.19 0.91
N GLY A 277 12.16 -0.81 0.15
CA GLY A 277 11.45 -2.08 0.04
C GLY A 277 10.59 -2.26 -1.22
N LYS A 278 10.70 -1.38 -2.23
CA LYS A 278 9.95 -1.48 -3.51
C LYS A 278 10.03 -2.86 -4.15
N THR A 279 11.23 -3.35 -4.38
CA THR A 279 11.46 -4.68 -4.98
C THR A 279 10.91 -5.80 -4.10
N THR A 280 10.98 -5.65 -2.78
CA THR A 280 10.43 -6.60 -1.81
C THR A 280 8.90 -6.66 -1.91
N LEU A 281 8.25 -5.51 -2.07
CA LEU A 281 6.80 -5.45 -2.31
C LEU A 281 6.43 -6.11 -3.66
N VAL A 282 7.18 -5.84 -4.72
CA VAL A 282 7.00 -6.51 -6.03
C VAL A 282 7.07 -8.03 -5.88
N GLN A 283 8.07 -8.54 -5.16
CA GLN A 283 8.21 -9.97 -4.87
C GLN A 283 7.02 -10.50 -4.06
N TRP A 284 6.61 -9.77 -3.03
CA TRP A 284 5.45 -10.14 -2.20
C TRP A 284 4.17 -10.25 -3.02
N LEU A 285 3.89 -9.25 -3.87
CA LEU A 285 2.71 -9.26 -4.74
C LEU A 285 2.75 -10.42 -5.74
N ALA A 286 3.93 -10.70 -6.32
CA ALA A 286 4.09 -11.84 -7.23
C ALA A 286 3.83 -13.18 -6.53
N VAL A 287 4.40 -13.38 -5.33
CA VAL A 287 4.22 -14.60 -4.53
C VAL A 287 2.76 -14.74 -4.08
N SER A 288 2.15 -13.64 -3.61
CA SER A 288 0.77 -13.61 -3.17
C SER A 288 -0.18 -13.98 -4.33
N ALA A 289 -0.05 -13.33 -5.48
CA ALA A 289 -0.85 -13.62 -6.67
C ALA A 289 -0.65 -15.08 -7.15
N ALA A 290 0.60 -15.56 -7.16
CA ALA A 290 0.91 -16.93 -7.54
C ALA A 290 0.27 -17.98 -6.62
N ARG A 291 0.11 -17.68 -5.33
CA ARG A 291 -0.51 -18.59 -4.36
C ARG A 291 -2.03 -18.56 -4.38
N HIS A 292 -2.61 -17.38 -4.53
CA HIS A 292 -4.07 -17.23 -4.60
C HIS A 292 -4.63 -17.69 -5.95
N GLY A 293 -3.83 -17.57 -7.03
CA GLY A 293 -4.19 -18.04 -8.36
C GLY A 293 -5.28 -17.21 -9.07
N ASP A 294 -5.60 -16.03 -8.52
CA ASP A 294 -6.59 -15.11 -9.08
C ASP A 294 -6.04 -14.34 -10.27
N ARG A 295 -4.73 -14.06 -10.28
CA ARG A 295 -4.02 -13.38 -11.35
C ARG A 295 -2.69 -14.05 -11.68
N ILE A 296 -2.24 -13.86 -12.91
CA ILE A 296 -0.96 -14.38 -13.39
C ILE A 296 0.11 -13.29 -13.26
N PRO A 297 1.10 -13.42 -12.35
CA PRO A 297 2.12 -12.41 -12.15
C PRO A 297 3.21 -12.48 -13.22
N TYR A 298 3.56 -11.31 -13.78
CA TYR A 298 4.73 -11.07 -14.63
C TYR A 298 5.65 -10.10 -13.91
N VAL A 299 6.80 -10.54 -13.44
CA VAL A 299 7.82 -9.67 -12.83
C VAL A 299 8.82 -9.26 -13.91
N LEU A 300 8.86 -7.96 -14.21
CA LEU A 300 9.63 -7.38 -15.31
C LEU A 300 10.63 -6.35 -14.78
N PRO A 301 11.86 -6.77 -14.37
CA PRO A 301 12.90 -5.83 -13.96
C PRO A 301 13.42 -5.05 -15.17
N LEU A 302 13.20 -3.73 -15.19
CA LEU A 302 13.57 -2.89 -16.35
C LEU A 302 15.06 -2.91 -16.65
N ARG A 303 15.92 -2.99 -15.64
CA ARG A 303 17.37 -3.14 -15.81
C ARG A 303 17.74 -4.33 -16.73
N THR A 304 17.11 -5.49 -16.50
CA THR A 304 17.34 -6.70 -17.29
C THR A 304 16.82 -6.53 -18.72
N LEU A 305 15.64 -5.93 -18.87
CA LEU A 305 15.00 -5.71 -20.17
C LEU A 305 15.76 -4.71 -21.04
N ILE A 306 16.23 -3.60 -20.47
CA ILE A 306 16.98 -2.56 -21.19
C ILE A 306 18.34 -3.12 -21.67
N ARG A 307 19.00 -3.95 -20.86
CA ARG A 307 20.25 -4.60 -21.26
C ARG A 307 20.08 -5.47 -22.48
N ALA A 308 18.99 -6.19 -22.60
CA ALA A 308 18.69 -7.04 -23.75
C ALA A 308 18.51 -6.26 -25.07
N GLY A 309 18.52 -4.93 -25.01
CA GLY A 309 18.46 -4.03 -26.18
C GLY A 309 17.08 -3.86 -26.80
N ALA A 310 16.13 -4.73 -26.53
CA ALA A 310 14.75 -4.65 -27.00
C ALA A 310 13.77 -4.94 -25.86
N LEU A 311 12.81 -4.05 -25.66
CA LEU A 311 11.73 -4.26 -24.73
C LEU A 311 10.80 -5.38 -25.27
N PRO A 312 10.46 -6.38 -24.45
CA PRO A 312 9.82 -7.61 -24.96
C PRO A 312 8.34 -7.42 -25.29
N SER A 313 7.86 -8.16 -26.29
CA SER A 313 6.42 -8.39 -26.45
C SER A 313 5.92 -9.39 -25.38
N PRO A 314 4.60 -9.51 -25.15
CA PRO A 314 4.06 -10.47 -24.19
C PRO A 314 4.54 -11.89 -24.36
N ALA A 315 4.67 -12.38 -25.59
CA ALA A 315 5.21 -13.72 -25.90
C ALA A 315 6.64 -13.93 -25.37
N ALA A 316 7.41 -12.86 -25.28
CA ALA A 316 8.81 -12.90 -24.86
C ALA A 316 9.02 -12.55 -23.36
N PHE A 317 7.98 -12.20 -22.58
CA PHE A 317 8.14 -11.79 -21.19
C PHE A 317 8.93 -12.79 -20.35
N LEU A 318 8.56 -14.07 -20.41
CA LEU A 318 9.20 -15.10 -19.60
C LEU A 318 10.66 -15.36 -20.02
N THR A 319 10.90 -15.37 -21.33
CA THR A 319 12.25 -15.56 -21.86
C THR A 319 13.16 -14.38 -21.53
N ALA A 320 12.63 -13.14 -21.63
CA ALA A 320 13.38 -11.93 -21.34
C ALA A 320 13.86 -11.83 -19.88
N VAL A 321 13.14 -12.47 -18.95
CA VAL A 321 13.51 -12.51 -17.52
C VAL A 321 14.22 -13.82 -17.13
N GLY A 322 14.60 -14.65 -18.12
CA GLY A 322 15.33 -15.90 -17.88
C GLY A 322 14.51 -17.03 -17.26
N CYS A 323 13.18 -17.02 -17.42
CA CYS A 323 12.35 -18.14 -16.96
C CYS A 323 12.62 -19.39 -17.81
N PRO A 324 12.96 -20.55 -17.19
CA PRO A 324 13.27 -21.77 -17.93
C PRO A 324 12.03 -22.49 -18.47
N LEU A 325 10.83 -22.04 -18.09
CA LEU A 325 9.58 -22.66 -18.51
C LEU A 325 9.12 -22.08 -19.85
N THR A 326 8.91 -22.93 -20.84
CA THR A 326 8.38 -22.52 -22.14
C THR A 326 6.85 -22.50 -22.10
N PRO A 327 6.19 -21.34 -22.29
CA PRO A 327 4.75 -21.24 -22.31
C PRO A 327 4.16 -21.84 -23.62
N PRO A 328 2.89 -22.24 -23.61
CA PRO A 328 2.16 -22.54 -24.85
C PRO A 328 2.14 -21.30 -25.77
N GLU A 329 2.18 -21.51 -27.07
CA GLU A 329 2.14 -20.43 -28.06
C GLU A 329 0.92 -19.52 -27.84
N GLY A 330 1.16 -18.18 -27.76
CA GLY A 330 0.11 -17.17 -27.53
C GLY A 330 -0.50 -17.17 -26.11
N TRP A 331 0.07 -17.91 -25.17
CA TRP A 331 -0.45 -17.99 -23.80
C TRP A 331 -0.45 -16.63 -23.10
N ALA A 332 0.64 -15.89 -23.18
CA ALA A 332 0.75 -14.60 -22.50
C ALA A 332 -0.27 -13.58 -23.05
N GLU A 333 -0.48 -13.55 -24.37
CA GLU A 333 -1.48 -12.71 -25.02
C GLU A 333 -2.91 -13.09 -24.58
N ARG A 334 -3.22 -14.38 -24.46
CA ARG A 334 -4.52 -14.83 -23.99
C ARG A 334 -4.76 -14.43 -22.53
N VAL A 335 -3.76 -14.58 -21.66
CA VAL A 335 -3.84 -14.16 -20.26
C VAL A 335 -4.10 -12.66 -20.15
N LEU A 336 -3.33 -11.86 -20.91
CA LEU A 336 -3.45 -10.39 -20.89
C LEU A 336 -4.77 -9.93 -21.54
N SER A 337 -5.20 -10.54 -22.65
CA SER A 337 -6.50 -10.20 -23.29
C SER A 337 -7.69 -10.55 -22.41
N ALA A 338 -7.56 -11.55 -21.55
CA ALA A 338 -8.57 -11.91 -20.55
C ALA A 338 -8.52 -11.02 -19.30
N GLY A 339 -7.63 -10.03 -19.24
CA GLY A 339 -7.46 -9.15 -18.08
C GLY A 339 -6.96 -9.85 -16.82
N ARG A 340 -6.36 -11.05 -16.94
CA ARG A 340 -5.89 -11.87 -15.82
C ARG A 340 -4.45 -11.57 -15.39
N GLY A 341 -3.75 -10.70 -16.11
CA GLY A 341 -2.38 -10.35 -15.82
C GLY A 341 -2.23 -9.46 -14.58
N LEU A 342 -1.18 -9.70 -13.81
CA LEU A 342 -0.59 -8.79 -12.84
C LEU A 342 0.82 -8.45 -13.33
N VAL A 343 1.00 -7.29 -13.92
CA VAL A 343 2.27 -6.87 -14.52
C VAL A 343 3.02 -5.98 -13.54
N LEU A 344 4.13 -6.48 -13.05
CA LEU A 344 4.97 -5.86 -12.02
C LEU A 344 6.27 -5.39 -12.66
N VAL A 345 6.36 -4.11 -12.97
CA VAL A 345 7.51 -3.49 -13.64
C VAL A 345 8.38 -2.82 -12.61
N ASP A 346 9.56 -3.36 -12.37
CA ASP A 346 10.43 -2.89 -11.28
C ASP A 346 11.61 -2.07 -11.80
N GLY A 347 11.86 -0.92 -11.15
CA GLY A 347 13.07 -0.14 -11.32
C GLY A 347 13.09 0.84 -12.50
N LEU A 348 12.09 1.69 -12.63
CA LEU A 348 12.08 2.76 -13.67
C LEU A 348 13.23 3.75 -13.50
N ASP A 349 13.68 4.01 -12.28
CA ASP A 349 14.87 4.81 -11.97
C ASP A 349 16.18 4.17 -12.44
N GLU A 350 16.18 2.89 -12.73
CA GLU A 350 17.34 2.14 -13.27
C GLU A 350 17.46 2.29 -14.80
N VAL A 351 16.47 2.91 -15.45
CA VAL A 351 16.47 3.19 -16.88
C VAL A 351 17.23 4.50 -17.16
N PRO A 352 18.24 4.49 -18.03
CA PRO A 352 18.91 5.70 -18.47
C PRO A 352 17.93 6.73 -19.02
N ALA A 353 18.18 8.02 -18.78
CA ALA A 353 17.28 9.11 -19.18
C ALA A 353 16.94 9.08 -20.69
N ALA A 354 17.90 8.69 -21.53
CA ALA A 354 17.70 8.57 -22.98
C ALA A 354 16.69 7.47 -23.37
N ASP A 355 16.54 6.42 -22.57
CA ASP A 355 15.66 5.28 -22.86
C ASP A 355 14.30 5.38 -22.15
N ARG A 356 14.08 6.37 -21.28
CA ARG A 356 12.83 6.52 -20.50
C ARG A 356 11.62 6.73 -21.38
N ASN A 357 11.71 7.58 -22.41
CA ASN A 357 10.60 7.80 -23.34
C ASN A 357 10.26 6.52 -24.12
N ARG A 358 11.27 5.77 -24.58
CA ARG A 358 11.07 4.49 -25.26
C ARG A 358 10.40 3.46 -24.32
N THR A 359 10.79 3.44 -23.06
CA THR A 359 10.18 2.57 -22.04
C THR A 359 8.73 2.97 -21.78
N ARG A 360 8.45 4.28 -21.70
CA ARG A 360 7.08 4.78 -21.59
C ARG A 360 6.22 4.36 -22.77
N ASP A 361 6.67 4.61 -23.99
CA ASP A 361 5.92 4.26 -25.20
C ASP A 361 5.62 2.75 -25.28
N TRP A 362 6.56 1.90 -24.87
CA TRP A 362 6.37 0.46 -24.77
C TRP A 362 5.31 0.09 -23.74
N LEU A 363 5.35 0.69 -22.54
CA LEU A 363 4.35 0.46 -21.50
C LEU A 363 2.96 0.88 -21.98
N LEU A 364 2.83 2.07 -22.59
CA LEU A 364 1.57 2.58 -23.09
C LEU A 364 0.99 1.69 -24.21
N ALA A 365 1.83 1.20 -25.11
CA ALA A 365 1.40 0.28 -26.15
C ALA A 365 0.82 -1.01 -25.55
N LEU A 366 1.44 -1.56 -24.49
CA LEU A 366 0.94 -2.74 -23.79
C LEU A 366 -0.37 -2.48 -23.04
N ILE A 367 -0.47 -1.36 -22.33
CA ILE A 367 -1.64 -0.98 -21.56
C ILE A 367 -2.87 -0.79 -22.47
N ARG A 368 -2.67 -0.13 -23.62
CA ARG A 368 -3.72 0.08 -24.63
C ARG A 368 -4.13 -1.21 -25.32
N ALA A 369 -3.16 -2.09 -25.60
CA ALA A 369 -3.43 -3.38 -26.27
C ALA A 369 -4.15 -4.36 -25.34
N PHE A 370 -3.92 -4.28 -24.02
CA PHE A 370 -4.42 -5.24 -23.04
C PHE A 370 -5.08 -4.54 -21.83
N PRO A 371 -6.24 -3.90 -22.01
CA PRO A 371 -6.97 -3.26 -20.91
C PRO A 371 -7.48 -4.30 -19.90
N GLY A 372 -7.73 -3.88 -18.64
CA GLY A 372 -8.26 -4.76 -17.58
C GLY A 372 -7.20 -5.52 -16.78
N ASN A 373 -5.93 -5.45 -17.14
CA ASN A 373 -4.83 -5.99 -16.33
C ASN A 373 -4.43 -5.02 -15.22
N ARG A 374 -3.80 -5.56 -14.17
CA ARG A 374 -3.24 -4.74 -13.10
C ARG A 374 -1.77 -4.45 -13.36
N TRP A 375 -1.39 -3.19 -13.14
CA TRP A 375 -0.04 -2.69 -13.42
C TRP A 375 0.54 -2.03 -12.18
N LEU A 376 1.72 -2.46 -11.77
CA LEU A 376 2.53 -1.77 -10.77
C LEU A 376 3.87 -1.41 -11.41
N LEU A 377 4.22 -0.14 -11.36
CA LEU A 377 5.55 0.36 -11.71
C LEU A 377 6.23 0.86 -10.45
N THR A 378 7.52 0.59 -10.29
CA THR A 378 8.30 1.14 -9.19
C THR A 378 9.33 2.15 -9.70
N SER A 379 9.55 3.22 -8.92
CA SER A 379 10.50 4.28 -9.24
C SER A 379 11.06 4.93 -7.98
N ARG A 380 12.19 5.65 -8.11
CA ARG A 380 12.59 6.66 -7.12
C ARG A 380 11.79 7.94 -7.34
N PRO A 381 11.57 8.77 -6.28
CA PRO A 381 10.81 10.02 -6.40
C PRO A 381 11.35 10.96 -7.47
N THR A 382 12.66 11.08 -7.57
CA THR A 382 13.37 12.03 -8.46
C THR A 382 13.53 11.53 -9.91
N ALA A 383 13.27 10.26 -10.20
CA ALA A 383 13.56 9.65 -11.50
C ALA A 383 12.62 10.11 -12.63
N VAL A 384 11.36 10.36 -12.32
CA VAL A 384 10.34 10.84 -13.25
C VAL A 384 9.46 11.88 -12.57
N ARG A 385 8.86 12.79 -13.36
CA ARG A 385 7.95 13.81 -12.83
C ARG A 385 6.71 13.18 -12.22
N ALA A 386 6.05 13.91 -11.32
CA ALA A 386 4.85 13.45 -10.63
C ALA A 386 3.68 13.07 -11.56
N ASP A 387 3.59 13.72 -12.71
CA ASP A 387 2.53 13.55 -13.70
C ASP A 387 2.88 12.60 -14.86
N TRP A 388 4.01 11.88 -14.78
CA TRP A 388 4.58 11.14 -15.92
C TRP A 388 3.65 10.11 -16.55
N LEU A 389 2.74 9.49 -15.78
CA LEU A 389 1.72 8.52 -16.22
C LEU A 389 0.30 8.89 -15.77
N ALA A 390 0.08 10.10 -15.29
CA ALA A 390 -1.22 10.53 -14.79
C ALA A 390 -2.32 10.44 -15.86
N ALA A 391 -2.00 10.89 -17.09
CA ALA A 391 -2.92 10.82 -18.24
C ALA A 391 -3.39 9.40 -18.60
N GLU A 392 -2.65 8.37 -18.18
CA GLU A 392 -2.97 6.96 -18.44
C GLU A 392 -3.66 6.29 -17.25
N GLY A 393 -4.16 7.04 -16.29
CA GLY A 393 -4.89 6.56 -15.13
C GLY A 393 -4.04 5.79 -14.13
N PHE A 394 -2.74 6.11 -14.03
CA PHE A 394 -1.90 5.63 -12.95
C PHE A 394 -2.10 6.49 -11.71
N ARG A 395 -2.42 5.85 -10.60
CA ARG A 395 -2.35 6.49 -9.30
C ARG A 395 -0.93 6.46 -8.79
N GLU A 396 -0.44 7.62 -8.35
CA GLU A 396 0.87 7.72 -7.71
C GLU A 396 0.75 7.41 -6.22
N LEU A 397 1.63 6.54 -5.75
CA LEU A 397 1.77 6.19 -4.34
C LEU A 397 3.22 6.37 -3.93
N ALA A 398 3.46 6.89 -2.74
CA ALA A 398 4.79 6.95 -2.16
C ALA A 398 4.90 5.94 -1.00
N LEU A 399 5.95 5.08 -1.02
CA LEU A 399 6.26 4.25 0.14
C LEU A 399 6.67 5.14 1.30
N ALA A 400 5.91 5.07 2.37
CA ALA A 400 6.22 5.77 3.59
C ALA A 400 7.41 5.11 4.32
N PRO A 401 8.23 5.89 5.03
CA PRO A 401 9.19 5.36 5.98
C PRO A 401 8.50 4.51 7.06
N MET A 402 9.18 3.48 7.55
CA MET A 402 8.68 2.65 8.65
C MET A 402 8.40 3.50 9.88
N ARG A 403 7.23 3.32 10.49
CA ARG A 403 6.91 3.93 11.79
C ARG A 403 7.70 3.28 12.91
N ARG A 404 7.73 3.89 14.09
CA ARG A 404 8.43 3.34 15.26
C ARG A 404 7.99 1.91 15.60
N ASP A 405 6.70 1.63 15.48
CA ASP A 405 6.15 0.29 15.74
C ASP A 405 6.56 -0.72 14.67
N ASP A 406 6.68 -0.28 13.41
CA ASP A 406 7.17 -1.09 12.30
C ASP A 406 8.64 -1.41 12.48
N VAL A 407 9.45 -0.41 12.84
CA VAL A 407 10.86 -0.59 13.19
C VAL A 407 11.01 -1.58 14.34
N ALA A 408 10.21 -1.43 15.41
CA ALA A 408 10.24 -2.35 16.53
C ALA A 408 9.83 -3.77 16.13
N THR A 409 8.84 -3.89 15.23
CA THR A 409 8.40 -5.19 14.71
C THR A 409 9.45 -5.80 13.79
N PHE A 410 10.09 -5.00 12.95
CA PHE A 410 11.20 -5.42 12.10
C PHE A 410 12.36 -5.95 12.95
N VAL A 411 12.79 -5.19 13.96
CA VAL A 411 13.87 -5.55 14.88
C VAL A 411 13.55 -6.88 15.59
N ARG A 412 12.33 -7.06 16.09
CA ARG A 412 11.90 -8.31 16.74
C ARG A 412 11.96 -9.50 15.79
N ARG A 413 11.37 -9.36 14.58
CA ARG A 413 11.38 -10.42 13.57
C ARG A 413 12.80 -10.77 13.13
N TRP A 414 13.64 -9.75 12.93
CA TRP A 414 15.03 -9.95 12.54
C TRP A 414 15.81 -10.73 13.60
N HIS A 415 15.74 -10.33 14.89
CA HIS A 415 16.46 -11.00 15.95
C HIS A 415 15.93 -12.41 16.25
N ALA A 416 14.63 -12.61 16.14
CA ALA A 416 14.03 -13.94 16.23
C ALA A 416 14.54 -14.85 15.10
N ALA A 417 14.59 -14.33 13.89
CA ALA A 417 15.10 -15.04 12.72
C ALA A 417 16.60 -15.31 12.79
N ALA A 418 17.36 -14.40 13.38
CA ALA A 418 18.81 -14.52 13.60
C ALA A 418 19.17 -15.34 14.85
N GLU A 419 18.18 -15.92 15.56
CA GLU A 419 18.37 -16.65 16.81
C GLU A 419 19.17 -15.87 17.88
N ALA A 420 18.99 -14.54 17.92
CA ALA A 420 19.74 -13.63 18.79
C ALA A 420 18.82 -12.69 19.61
N PRO A 421 17.82 -13.22 20.35
CA PRO A 421 16.83 -12.40 21.05
C PRO A 421 17.43 -11.53 22.17
N GLU A 422 18.62 -11.87 22.67
CA GLU A 422 19.30 -11.12 23.73
C GLU A 422 19.73 -9.71 23.31
N PHE A 423 19.84 -9.42 22.01
CA PHE A 423 20.20 -8.12 21.48
C PHE A 423 18.99 -7.21 21.20
N GLU A 424 17.79 -7.77 21.09
CA GLU A 424 16.55 -7.06 20.74
C GLU A 424 16.29 -5.85 21.66
N ALA A 425 16.18 -6.09 22.96
CA ALA A 425 15.82 -5.05 23.91
C ALA A 425 16.84 -3.90 23.95
N ARG A 426 18.13 -4.20 23.82
CA ARG A 426 19.20 -3.19 23.79
C ARG A 426 19.17 -2.34 22.53
N LEU A 427 18.86 -2.96 21.39
CA LEU A 427 18.74 -2.22 20.13
C LEU A 427 17.52 -1.31 20.15
N LEU A 428 16.37 -1.79 20.60
CA LEU A 428 15.17 -0.97 20.75
C LEU A 428 15.38 0.22 21.69
N ASP A 429 16.13 0.03 22.79
CA ASP A 429 16.49 1.12 23.68
C ASP A 429 17.45 2.12 23.02
N SER A 430 18.44 1.63 22.27
CA SER A 430 19.35 2.48 21.49
C SER A 430 18.62 3.32 20.43
N LEU A 431 17.63 2.74 19.77
CA LEU A 431 16.78 3.44 18.78
C LEU A 431 15.86 4.48 19.44
N ARG A 432 15.44 4.28 20.68
CA ARG A 432 14.66 5.29 21.42
C ARG A 432 15.49 6.49 21.86
N THR A 433 16.75 6.26 22.22
CA THR A 433 17.62 7.27 22.84
C THR A 433 18.47 8.04 21.83
N LYS A 434 18.78 7.44 20.66
CA LYS A 434 19.66 8.04 19.65
C LYS A 434 18.83 8.42 18.40
N ARG A 435 18.52 9.72 18.25
CA ARG A 435 17.67 10.25 17.17
C ARG A 435 18.18 9.90 15.77
N ASP A 436 19.48 10.10 15.50
CA ASP A 436 20.07 9.82 14.19
C ASP A 436 19.94 8.34 13.80
N LEU A 437 20.12 7.45 14.78
CA LEU A 437 19.99 6.02 14.56
C LEU A 437 18.52 5.63 14.31
N ALA A 438 17.59 6.23 15.04
CA ALA A 438 16.16 6.02 14.84
C ALA A 438 15.71 6.45 13.44
N ARG A 439 16.22 7.61 12.96
CA ARG A 439 15.96 8.10 11.61
C ARG A 439 16.49 7.16 10.53
N LEU A 440 17.71 6.66 10.67
CA LEU A 440 18.26 5.68 9.73
C LEU A 440 17.47 4.36 9.73
N ALA A 441 16.98 3.94 10.88
CA ALA A 441 16.20 2.70 11.02
C ALA A 441 14.80 2.75 10.36
N THR A 442 14.28 3.93 10.00
CA THR A 442 13.01 4.03 9.27
C THR A 442 13.07 3.44 7.86
N ASN A 443 14.29 3.29 7.31
CA ASN A 443 14.53 2.60 6.04
C ASN A 443 14.78 1.10 6.30
N PRO A 444 14.04 0.17 5.65
CA PRO A 444 14.16 -1.28 5.90
C PRO A 444 15.58 -1.84 5.71
N LEU A 445 16.29 -1.40 4.66
CA LEU A 445 17.66 -1.83 4.41
C LEU A 445 18.61 -1.39 5.54
N MET A 446 18.51 -0.11 5.94
CA MET A 446 19.33 0.43 7.01
C MET A 446 19.00 -0.21 8.36
N CYS A 447 17.73 -0.49 8.62
CA CYS A 447 17.30 -1.21 9.81
C CYS A 447 17.91 -2.61 9.87
N GLY A 448 17.92 -3.34 8.75
CA GLY A 448 18.57 -4.65 8.64
C GLY A 448 20.08 -4.58 8.91
N LEU A 449 20.76 -3.59 8.33
CA LEU A 449 22.20 -3.35 8.59
C LEU A 449 22.48 -2.99 10.04
N ILE A 450 21.64 -2.15 10.64
CA ILE A 450 21.74 -1.77 12.05
C ILE A 450 21.60 -3.00 12.96
N CYS A 451 20.61 -3.85 12.70
CA CYS A 451 20.42 -5.12 13.44
C CYS A 451 21.65 -6.01 13.34
N ALA A 452 22.18 -6.19 12.14
CA ALA A 452 23.36 -7.01 11.87
C ALA A 452 24.61 -6.47 12.58
N LEU A 453 24.88 -5.17 12.44
CA LEU A 453 26.03 -4.53 13.09
C LEU A 453 25.91 -4.52 14.62
N HIS A 454 24.72 -4.31 15.15
CA HIS A 454 24.46 -4.36 16.58
C HIS A 454 24.77 -5.73 17.17
N ARG A 455 24.34 -6.80 16.51
CA ARG A 455 24.68 -8.18 16.88
C ARG A 455 26.17 -8.42 16.78
N GLU A 456 26.79 -8.07 15.63
CA GLU A 456 28.22 -8.26 15.36
C GLU A 456 29.09 -7.58 16.37
N ARG A 457 28.80 -6.31 16.69
CA ARG A 457 29.57 -5.47 17.59
C ARG A 457 29.11 -5.53 19.05
N ARG A 458 28.33 -6.56 19.39
CA ARG A 458 27.82 -6.84 20.73
C ARG A 458 27.18 -5.63 21.42
N GLY A 459 26.40 -4.88 20.66
CA GLY A 459 25.63 -3.74 21.15
C GLY A 459 26.24 -2.35 20.87
N TYR A 460 27.38 -2.27 20.20
CA TYR A 460 27.99 -0.99 19.81
C TYR A 460 27.60 -0.63 18.39
N LEU A 461 27.05 0.59 18.17
CA LEU A 461 26.66 1.09 16.87
C LEU A 461 27.31 2.45 16.57
N PRO A 462 27.78 2.65 15.32
CA PRO A 462 28.09 3.99 14.79
C PRO A 462 26.89 4.90 14.82
N THR A 463 27.12 6.21 14.81
CA THR A 463 26.04 7.21 14.81
C THR A 463 25.79 7.81 13.43
N GLY A 464 26.81 7.89 12.58
CA GLY A 464 26.73 8.49 11.24
C GLY A 464 26.43 7.49 10.12
N ARG A 465 25.74 7.96 9.08
CA ARG A 465 25.41 7.13 7.89
C ARG A 465 26.66 6.56 7.22
N LYS A 466 27.70 7.39 7.01
CA LYS A 466 28.99 6.95 6.44
C LYS A 466 29.62 5.85 7.27
N GLU A 467 29.75 6.07 8.60
CA GLU A 467 30.35 5.11 9.52
C GLU A 467 29.59 3.78 9.55
N LEU A 468 28.26 3.84 9.34
CA LEU A 468 27.42 2.65 9.27
C LEU A 468 27.72 1.85 7.99
N TYR A 469 27.87 2.51 6.83
CA TYR A 469 28.26 1.84 5.59
C TYR A 469 29.69 1.29 5.64
N ASP A 470 30.66 2.05 6.19
CA ASP A 470 32.02 1.57 6.40
C ASP A 470 32.04 0.31 7.27
N ALA A 471 31.26 0.34 8.37
CA ALA A 471 31.16 -0.80 9.26
C ALA A 471 30.48 -2.01 8.60
N ALA A 472 29.45 -1.78 7.76
CA ALA A 472 28.79 -2.83 7.00
C ALA A 472 29.71 -3.45 5.94
N LEU A 473 30.50 -2.62 5.23
CA LEU A 473 31.48 -3.09 4.26
C LEU A 473 32.56 -3.96 4.93
N THR A 474 33.14 -3.49 6.04
CA THR A 474 34.10 -4.28 6.80
C THR A 474 33.49 -5.62 7.25
N MET A 475 32.28 -5.61 7.75
CA MET A 475 31.57 -6.84 8.14
C MET A 475 31.38 -7.80 6.96
N LEU A 476 30.94 -7.29 5.81
CA LEU A 476 30.64 -8.12 4.63
C LEU A 476 31.94 -8.67 3.99
N LEU A 477 33.02 -7.87 3.93
CA LEU A 477 34.27 -8.24 3.28
C LEU A 477 35.15 -9.12 4.14
N ALA A 478 35.26 -8.83 5.46
CA ALA A 478 36.17 -9.55 6.36
C ALA A 478 35.65 -10.89 6.87
N ARG A 479 34.34 -11.09 6.94
CA ARG A 479 33.75 -12.22 7.66
C ARG A 479 33.51 -13.45 6.80
N ARG A 480 33.14 -13.29 5.54
CA ARG A 480 32.87 -14.42 4.65
C ARG A 480 34.09 -15.30 4.39
N ASP A 481 35.30 -14.76 4.49
CA ASP A 481 36.52 -15.50 4.29
C ASP A 481 36.82 -16.52 5.40
N ARG A 482 36.46 -16.20 6.65
CA ARG A 482 36.75 -17.07 7.82
C ARG A 482 35.74 -18.24 7.95
N GLU A 483 34.58 -18.12 7.39
CA GLU A 483 33.46 -19.05 7.66
C GLU A 483 33.28 -20.15 6.61
N ARG A 484 33.69 -19.92 5.35
CA ARG A 484 33.42 -20.89 4.27
C ARG A 484 34.49 -21.94 4.01
N GLY A 485 35.69 -21.84 4.60
CA GLY A 485 36.77 -22.85 4.44
C GLY A 485 37.08 -23.20 2.97
N MET A 486 36.80 -22.26 2.03
CA MET A 486 36.96 -22.53 0.61
C MET A 486 38.43 -22.33 0.20
N GLU A 487 38.99 -23.31 -0.51
CA GLU A 487 40.29 -23.26 -1.18
C GLU A 487 40.28 -22.31 -2.40
N THR A 488 39.84 -21.08 -2.24
CA THR A 488 39.79 -20.07 -3.32
C THR A 488 40.72 -18.91 -2.98
N VAL A 489 41.05 -18.13 -4.01
CA VAL A 489 41.91 -16.94 -3.95
C VAL A 489 41.57 -16.04 -2.75
N GLU A 490 42.51 -15.80 -1.84
CA GLU A 490 42.34 -14.97 -0.68
C GLU A 490 42.74 -13.53 -1.00
N LEU A 491 41.78 -12.68 -1.30
CA LEU A 491 41.99 -11.25 -1.55
C LEU A 491 41.96 -10.48 -0.24
N SER A 492 42.90 -9.56 -0.04
CA SER A 492 42.84 -8.66 1.11
C SER A 492 41.60 -7.75 1.07
N GLU A 493 41.11 -7.32 2.23
CA GLU A 493 39.94 -6.39 2.30
C GLU A 493 40.19 -5.12 1.47
N GLU A 494 41.40 -4.58 1.50
CA GLU A 494 41.80 -3.40 0.73
C GLU A 494 41.74 -3.67 -0.79
N ALA A 495 42.21 -4.83 -1.26
CA ALA A 495 42.12 -5.19 -2.67
C ALA A 495 40.70 -5.41 -3.13
N GLN A 496 39.87 -6.06 -2.30
CA GLN A 496 38.45 -6.24 -2.61
C GLN A 496 37.75 -4.87 -2.73
N LEU A 497 38.02 -3.97 -1.79
CA LEU A 497 37.42 -2.64 -1.75
C LEU A 497 37.79 -1.81 -2.98
N GLU A 498 39.09 -1.80 -3.33
CA GLU A 498 39.60 -1.07 -4.52
C GLU A 498 38.94 -1.55 -5.82
N LEU A 499 38.81 -2.87 -6.00
CA LEU A 499 38.17 -3.44 -7.18
C LEU A 499 36.68 -3.14 -7.21
N LEU A 500 36.00 -3.27 -6.07
CA LEU A 500 34.57 -2.95 -5.94
C LEU A 500 34.28 -1.47 -6.22
N GLN A 501 35.11 -0.56 -5.72
CA GLN A 501 34.99 0.88 -5.98
C GLN A 501 35.09 1.20 -7.47
N ARG A 502 36.01 0.60 -8.19
CA ARG A 502 36.17 0.80 -9.64
C ARG A 502 34.99 0.29 -10.44
N LEU A 503 34.50 -0.89 -10.10
CA LEU A 503 33.29 -1.47 -10.71
C LEU A 503 32.07 -0.57 -10.43
N ALA A 504 31.91 -0.13 -9.18
CA ALA A 504 30.83 0.76 -8.79
C ALA A 504 30.88 2.11 -9.54
N TYR A 505 32.07 2.73 -9.61
CA TYR A 505 32.23 4.00 -10.30
C TYR A 505 32.00 3.89 -11.80
N ALA A 506 32.40 2.80 -12.45
CA ALA A 506 32.10 2.55 -13.86
C ALA A 506 30.61 2.45 -14.13
N LEU A 507 29.86 1.80 -13.21
CA LEU A 507 28.40 1.74 -13.28
C LEU A 507 27.76 3.11 -13.08
N VAL A 508 28.22 3.88 -12.07
CA VAL A 508 27.75 5.25 -11.82
C VAL A 508 27.98 6.15 -13.03
N LEU A 509 29.19 6.16 -13.62
CA LEU A 509 29.52 6.95 -14.81
C LEU A 509 28.66 6.58 -16.02
N SER A 510 28.36 5.30 -16.21
CA SER A 510 27.53 4.84 -17.31
C SER A 510 26.03 5.07 -17.08
N GLY A 511 25.61 5.52 -15.90
CA GLY A 511 24.22 5.64 -15.49
C GLY A 511 23.49 4.29 -15.43
N ARG A 512 24.25 3.18 -15.26
CA ARG A 512 23.73 1.81 -15.28
C ARG A 512 23.80 1.17 -13.89
N THR A 513 22.96 0.19 -13.67
CA THR A 513 22.92 -0.60 -12.44
C THR A 513 23.52 -1.99 -12.62
N GLU A 514 23.76 -2.41 -13.87
CA GLU A 514 24.43 -3.67 -14.21
C GLU A 514 25.37 -3.48 -15.40
N MET A 515 26.39 -4.33 -15.50
CA MET A 515 27.33 -4.36 -16.61
C MET A 515 27.53 -5.81 -17.12
N ALA A 516 28.03 -5.95 -18.35
CA ALA A 516 28.43 -7.25 -18.87
C ALA A 516 29.63 -7.78 -18.08
N VAL A 517 29.68 -9.10 -17.88
CA VAL A 517 30.81 -9.76 -17.19
C VAL A 517 32.14 -9.48 -17.88
N ASP A 518 32.19 -9.55 -19.22
CA ASP A 518 33.38 -9.19 -20.00
C ASP A 518 33.88 -7.76 -19.74
N THR A 519 32.91 -6.82 -19.54
CA THR A 519 33.26 -5.41 -19.19
C THR A 519 33.85 -5.35 -17.80
N ALA A 520 33.27 -6.06 -16.84
CA ALA A 520 33.79 -6.15 -15.47
C ALA A 520 35.18 -6.79 -15.44
N GLU A 521 35.37 -7.89 -16.16
CA GLU A 521 36.67 -8.56 -16.31
C GLU A 521 37.72 -7.61 -16.92
N GLY A 522 37.37 -6.86 -17.96
CA GLY A 522 38.25 -5.85 -18.55
C GLY A 522 38.61 -4.70 -17.59
N ILE A 523 37.71 -4.30 -16.67
CA ILE A 523 38.00 -3.33 -15.62
C ILE A 523 38.97 -3.93 -14.61
N VAL A 524 38.73 -5.16 -14.16
CA VAL A 524 39.58 -5.89 -13.22
C VAL A 524 40.97 -6.09 -13.85
N GLU A 525 41.06 -6.52 -15.10
CA GLU A 525 42.32 -6.74 -15.83
C GLU A 525 43.19 -5.49 -15.87
N ARG A 526 42.60 -4.34 -16.18
CA ARG A 526 43.30 -3.04 -16.16
C ARG A 526 43.72 -2.60 -14.76
N THR A 527 43.03 -3.05 -13.74
CA THR A 527 43.26 -2.67 -12.33
C THR A 527 44.30 -3.54 -11.66
N LEU A 528 44.31 -4.84 -11.96
CA LEU A 528 45.21 -5.82 -11.32
C LEU A 528 46.68 -5.39 -11.23
N PRO A 529 47.33 -4.80 -12.26
CA PRO A 529 48.71 -4.35 -12.14
C PRO A 529 48.96 -3.30 -11.05
N SER A 530 47.92 -2.53 -10.68
CA SER A 530 48.02 -1.51 -9.62
C SER A 530 47.68 -2.04 -8.21
N VAL A 531 47.02 -3.21 -8.13
CA VAL A 531 46.66 -3.85 -6.86
C VAL A 531 47.54 -5.07 -6.60
N ALA A 532 48.73 -4.81 -6.06
CA ALA A 532 49.77 -5.84 -5.90
C ALA A 532 49.32 -7.07 -5.11
N SER A 533 48.44 -6.91 -4.13
CA SER A 533 47.89 -8.02 -3.34
C SER A 533 46.92 -8.90 -4.11
N ALA A 534 46.32 -8.41 -5.22
CA ALA A 534 45.45 -9.18 -6.09
C ALA A 534 46.16 -9.77 -7.31
N ALA A 535 47.21 -9.10 -7.80
CA ALA A 535 47.92 -9.47 -9.03
C ALA A 535 48.56 -10.86 -9.01
N GLY A 536 48.85 -11.41 -7.83
CA GLY A 536 49.47 -12.75 -7.66
C GLY A 536 48.46 -13.91 -7.64
N HIS A 537 47.15 -13.63 -7.74
CA HIS A 537 46.14 -14.62 -7.43
C HIS A 537 45.38 -15.20 -8.67
N GLY A 538 45.81 -14.86 -9.88
CA GLY A 538 45.27 -15.40 -11.12
C GLY A 538 44.88 -14.31 -12.14
N ASP A 539 44.12 -14.70 -13.15
CA ASP A 539 43.60 -13.79 -14.17
C ASP A 539 42.38 -12.98 -13.67
N ALA A 540 41.98 -12.01 -14.48
CA ALA A 540 40.83 -11.13 -14.13
C ALA A 540 39.53 -11.89 -13.89
N ALA A 541 39.26 -12.93 -14.67
CA ALA A 541 38.07 -13.76 -14.51
C ALA A 541 38.06 -14.50 -13.14
N THR A 542 39.22 -15.02 -12.74
CA THR A 542 39.38 -15.71 -11.44
C THR A 542 39.19 -14.74 -10.27
N VAL A 543 39.80 -13.54 -10.36
CA VAL A 543 39.65 -12.51 -9.34
C VAL A 543 38.21 -11.98 -9.28
N LEU A 544 37.57 -11.74 -10.41
CA LEU A 544 36.17 -11.30 -10.46
C LEU A 544 35.23 -12.35 -9.85
N ARG A 545 35.44 -13.61 -10.18
CA ARG A 545 34.67 -14.72 -9.59
C ARG A 545 34.85 -14.79 -8.08
N ALA A 546 36.08 -14.60 -7.60
CA ALA A 546 36.35 -14.51 -6.16
C ALA A 546 35.61 -13.34 -5.50
N LEU A 547 35.57 -12.15 -6.12
CA LEU A 547 34.83 -10.99 -5.65
C LEU A 547 33.32 -11.27 -5.55
N VAL A 548 32.74 -11.86 -6.58
CA VAL A 548 31.31 -12.21 -6.61
C VAL A 548 30.97 -13.18 -5.47
N LEU A 549 31.78 -14.20 -5.28
CA LEU A 549 31.55 -15.23 -4.26
C LEU A 549 31.76 -14.71 -2.83
N ARG A 550 32.73 -13.80 -2.63
CA ARG A 550 33.19 -13.40 -1.30
C ARG A 550 32.59 -12.11 -0.79
N SER A 551 32.43 -11.08 -1.64
CA SER A 551 32.03 -9.76 -1.17
C SER A 551 30.60 -9.70 -0.65
N GLY A 552 29.70 -10.55 -1.18
CA GLY A 552 28.26 -10.45 -0.92
C GLY A 552 27.63 -9.15 -1.40
N LEU A 553 28.41 -8.32 -2.08
CA LEU A 553 27.98 -7.04 -2.65
C LEU A 553 27.66 -7.17 -4.14
N LEU A 554 28.30 -8.12 -4.81
CA LEU A 554 28.11 -8.43 -6.22
C LEU A 554 27.30 -9.71 -6.38
N ARG A 555 26.53 -9.75 -7.44
CA ARG A 555 25.82 -10.94 -7.91
C ARG A 555 25.85 -11.03 -9.43
N GLN A 556 25.64 -12.23 -9.93
CA GLN A 556 25.41 -12.50 -11.35
C GLN A 556 23.93 -12.87 -11.53
N PRO A 557 23.07 -11.94 -11.98
CA PRO A 557 21.65 -12.25 -12.21
C PRO A 557 21.40 -13.11 -13.45
N GLY A 558 22.40 -13.26 -14.31
CA GLY A 558 22.44 -14.10 -15.49
C GLY A 558 23.88 -14.48 -15.86
N GLU A 559 24.09 -15.35 -16.85
CA GLU A 559 25.44 -15.82 -17.24
C GLU A 559 26.37 -14.64 -17.63
N ASP A 560 25.82 -13.59 -18.26
CA ASP A 560 26.60 -12.50 -18.86
C ASP A 560 26.48 -11.17 -18.10
N ALA A 561 25.84 -11.14 -16.91
CA ALA A 561 25.58 -9.90 -16.19
C ALA A 561 26.16 -9.89 -14.79
N LEU A 562 26.66 -8.71 -14.39
CA LEU A 562 27.12 -8.41 -13.05
C LEU A 562 26.42 -7.16 -12.54
N ASP A 563 25.88 -7.19 -11.33
CA ASP A 563 25.33 -6.02 -10.64
C ASP A 563 25.71 -6.00 -9.15
N PHE A 564 25.51 -4.84 -8.52
CA PHE A 564 25.52 -4.76 -7.06
C PHE A 564 24.18 -5.24 -6.52
N VAL A 565 24.21 -6.03 -5.46
CA VAL A 565 23.01 -6.55 -4.81
C VAL A 565 22.08 -5.42 -4.37
N HIS A 566 22.67 -4.26 -3.98
CA HIS A 566 21.93 -3.03 -3.73
C HIS A 566 22.64 -1.83 -4.35
N ARG A 567 21.89 -1.03 -5.09
CA ARG A 567 22.38 0.21 -5.70
C ARG A 567 22.98 1.19 -4.69
N THR A 568 22.50 1.19 -3.45
CA THR A 568 23.03 2.07 -2.42
C THR A 568 24.52 1.79 -2.11
N PHE A 569 24.95 0.53 -2.19
CA PHE A 569 26.39 0.21 -2.08
C PHE A 569 27.18 0.61 -3.32
N GLN A 570 26.59 0.48 -4.50
CA GLN A 570 27.17 1.00 -5.74
C GLN A 570 27.40 2.52 -5.64
N ASP A 571 26.36 3.27 -5.24
CA ASP A 571 26.43 4.73 -5.11
C ASP A 571 27.47 5.14 -4.05
N TYR A 572 27.51 4.43 -2.93
CA TYR A 572 28.46 4.66 -1.83
C TYR A 572 29.92 4.42 -2.27
N LEU A 573 30.18 3.26 -2.90
CA LEU A 573 31.52 2.90 -3.36
C LEU A 573 31.98 3.74 -4.55
N GLY A 574 31.08 4.06 -5.46
CA GLY A 574 31.33 4.96 -6.60
C GLY A 574 31.67 6.37 -6.14
N ALA A 575 30.92 6.89 -5.16
CA ALA A 575 31.21 8.19 -4.55
C ALA A 575 32.56 8.22 -3.85
N ARG A 576 32.89 7.15 -3.11
CA ARG A 576 34.18 7.00 -2.43
C ARG A 576 35.33 7.01 -3.44
N TYR A 577 35.23 6.22 -4.51
CA TYR A 577 36.21 6.21 -5.58
C TYR A 577 36.39 7.59 -6.22
N ALA A 578 35.29 8.26 -6.57
CA ALA A 578 35.34 9.58 -7.19
C ALA A 578 36.08 10.62 -6.33
N VAL A 579 35.93 10.54 -5.00
CA VAL A 579 36.62 11.42 -4.06
C VAL A 579 38.10 11.04 -3.91
N GLU A 580 38.42 9.76 -3.73
CA GLU A 580 39.78 9.25 -3.57
C GLU A 580 40.65 9.54 -4.80
N GLU A 581 40.07 9.48 -6.01
CA GLU A 581 40.75 9.81 -7.27
C GLU A 581 40.65 11.31 -7.67
N GLY A 582 40.03 12.13 -6.84
CA GLY A 582 39.92 13.57 -7.05
C GLY A 582 38.95 14.01 -8.16
N HIS A 583 38.01 13.18 -8.54
CA HIS A 583 37.04 13.45 -9.62
C HIS A 583 35.90 14.40 -9.20
N LEU A 584 36.22 15.45 -8.42
CA LEU A 584 35.21 16.41 -7.93
C LEU A 584 34.53 17.19 -9.08
N ASP A 585 35.25 17.38 -10.19
CA ASP A 585 34.68 18.04 -11.39
C ASP A 585 33.59 17.21 -12.05
N VAL A 586 33.80 15.90 -12.10
CA VAL A 586 32.81 14.94 -12.62
C VAL A 586 31.56 14.95 -11.77
N LEU A 587 31.70 14.87 -10.43
CA LEU A 587 30.59 14.93 -9.49
C LEU A 587 29.76 16.22 -9.67
N ALA A 588 30.42 17.37 -9.71
CA ALA A 588 29.75 18.65 -9.90
C ALA A 588 29.10 18.78 -11.29
N GLY A 589 29.73 18.22 -12.33
CA GLY A 589 29.22 18.25 -13.71
C GLY A 589 27.96 17.43 -13.90
N HIS A 590 27.75 16.39 -13.09
CA HIS A 590 26.55 15.54 -13.13
C HIS A 590 25.49 15.93 -12.08
N ALA A 591 25.70 17.01 -11.33
CA ALA A 591 24.77 17.42 -10.27
C ALA A 591 23.34 17.76 -10.79
N GLY A 592 23.22 18.13 -12.06
CA GLY A 592 21.93 18.30 -12.73
C GLY A 592 21.17 16.99 -12.98
N ASP A 593 21.82 15.84 -12.92
CA ASP A 593 21.19 14.53 -13.07
C ASP A 593 20.74 13.97 -11.71
N THR A 594 19.45 13.71 -11.58
CA THR A 594 18.84 13.18 -10.36
C THR A 594 19.42 11.84 -9.92
N GLN A 595 19.99 11.06 -10.84
CA GLN A 595 20.63 9.79 -10.50
C GLN A 595 21.90 9.96 -9.67
N TRP A 596 22.51 11.15 -9.70
CA TRP A 596 23.77 11.45 -9.02
C TRP A 596 23.58 12.07 -7.63
N GLU A 597 22.36 12.41 -7.22
CA GLU A 597 22.12 13.07 -5.93
C GLU A 597 22.68 12.29 -4.74
N ASP A 598 22.33 10.97 -4.64
CA ASP A 598 22.85 10.12 -3.58
C ASP A 598 24.36 9.96 -3.67
N VAL A 599 24.92 9.84 -4.87
CA VAL A 599 26.37 9.77 -5.08
C VAL A 599 27.05 11.04 -4.59
N ILE A 600 26.51 12.24 -4.88
CA ILE A 600 27.05 13.53 -4.46
C ILE A 600 26.96 13.70 -2.93
N ARG A 601 25.84 13.32 -2.30
CA ARG A 601 25.67 13.33 -0.85
C ARG A 601 26.73 12.43 -0.17
N MET A 602 26.93 11.22 -0.72
CA MET A 602 27.96 10.30 -0.21
C MET A 602 29.37 10.81 -0.48
N ALA A 603 29.60 11.44 -1.62
CA ALA A 603 30.91 12.06 -1.91
C ALA A 603 31.26 13.14 -0.89
N VAL A 604 30.33 14.00 -0.50
CA VAL A 604 30.53 14.98 0.57
C VAL A 604 30.86 14.29 1.92
N ALA A 605 30.24 13.14 2.22
CA ALA A 605 30.57 12.37 3.40
C ALA A 605 32.01 11.81 3.40
N HIS A 606 32.50 11.40 2.22
CA HIS A 606 33.85 10.85 2.04
C HIS A 606 34.93 11.92 1.93
N ALA A 607 34.60 13.07 1.31
CA ALA A 607 35.53 14.13 1.00
C ALA A 607 36.21 14.73 2.25
N ARG A 608 37.43 15.21 2.09
CA ARG A 608 38.15 16.00 3.11
C ARG A 608 37.53 17.40 3.23
N PRO A 609 37.70 18.10 4.34
CA PRO A 609 37.08 19.43 4.55
C PRO A 609 37.29 20.42 3.37
N GLY A 610 38.49 20.47 2.80
CA GLY A 610 38.78 21.33 1.65
C GLY A 610 38.07 20.88 0.38
N GLU A 611 37.99 19.58 0.14
CA GLU A 611 37.29 19.00 -1.02
C GLU A 611 35.76 19.19 -0.92
N ARG A 612 35.19 19.04 0.31
CA ARG A 612 33.79 19.38 0.60
C ARG A 612 33.48 20.83 0.23
N ALA A 613 34.32 21.74 0.69
CA ALA A 613 34.17 23.16 0.40
C ALA A 613 34.18 23.45 -1.12
N VAL A 614 35.06 22.79 -1.88
CA VAL A 614 35.14 22.92 -3.34
C VAL A 614 33.86 22.37 -3.98
N LEU A 615 33.42 21.18 -3.61
CA LEU A 615 32.23 20.55 -4.19
C LEU A 615 30.99 21.39 -3.92
N LEU A 616 30.76 21.81 -2.67
CA LEU A 616 29.60 22.62 -2.29
C LEU A 616 29.56 23.96 -3.00
N ARG A 617 30.73 24.69 -3.10
CA ARG A 617 30.77 25.94 -3.85
C ARG A 617 30.50 25.76 -5.34
N ARG A 618 30.86 24.62 -5.95
CA ARG A 618 30.53 24.32 -7.34
C ARG A 618 29.04 24.09 -7.54
N LEU A 619 28.36 23.40 -6.60
CA LEU A 619 26.92 23.26 -6.63
C LEU A 619 26.22 24.62 -6.58
N LEU A 620 26.69 25.51 -5.69
CA LEU A 620 26.13 26.86 -5.57
C LEU A 620 26.44 27.76 -6.80
N ALA A 621 27.56 27.53 -7.49
CA ALA A 621 27.96 28.35 -8.65
C ALA A 621 27.04 28.21 -9.85
N ALA A 622 26.24 27.18 -9.93
CA ALA A 622 25.28 26.99 -11.02
C ALA A 622 24.04 27.89 -10.92
N ASP A 623 23.83 28.57 -9.79
CA ASP A 623 22.70 29.48 -9.50
C ASP A 623 21.33 28.81 -9.73
N ASP A 624 21.26 27.51 -9.49
CA ASP A 624 20.06 26.68 -9.61
C ASP A 624 19.49 26.38 -8.22
N PRO A 625 18.20 26.70 -7.98
CA PRO A 625 17.52 26.42 -6.70
C PRO A 625 17.66 24.96 -6.27
N ARG A 626 17.53 24.01 -7.19
CA ARG A 626 17.63 22.58 -6.92
C ARG A 626 19.03 22.20 -6.45
N LEU A 627 20.08 22.72 -7.09
CA LEU A 627 21.46 22.46 -6.70
C LEU A 627 21.81 23.16 -5.37
N THR A 628 21.19 24.30 -5.07
CA THR A 628 21.29 24.95 -3.77
C THR A 628 20.68 24.06 -2.68
N LEU A 629 19.51 23.47 -2.91
CA LEU A 629 18.87 22.52 -1.99
C LEU A 629 19.67 21.23 -1.85
N LEU A 630 20.26 20.72 -2.94
CA LEU A 630 21.18 19.58 -2.88
C LEU A 630 22.42 19.89 -2.02
N ALA A 631 22.99 21.10 -2.16
CA ALA A 631 24.10 21.55 -1.33
C ALA A 631 23.71 21.62 0.16
N LEU A 632 22.50 22.10 0.48
CA LEU A 632 21.95 22.09 1.84
C LEU A 632 21.81 20.67 2.37
N ALA A 633 21.23 19.75 1.60
CA ALA A 633 21.09 18.34 1.96
C ALA A 633 22.44 17.66 2.22
N CYS A 634 23.49 18.08 1.49
CA CYS A 634 24.84 17.59 1.72
C CYS A 634 25.43 18.01 3.07
N LEU A 635 24.95 19.09 3.71
CA LEU A 635 25.47 19.54 5.01
C LEU A 635 25.25 18.52 6.13
N GLU A 636 24.21 17.71 6.04
CA GLU A 636 23.97 16.59 6.97
C GLU A 636 25.15 15.61 7.02
N HIS A 637 25.83 15.46 5.88
CA HIS A 637 26.93 14.49 5.72
C HIS A 637 28.31 15.13 5.91
N ALA A 638 28.36 16.45 6.07
CA ALA A 638 29.59 17.22 6.24
C ALA A 638 30.00 17.33 7.72
N THR A 639 30.62 16.28 8.28
CA THR A 639 31.04 16.21 9.67
C THR A 639 32.05 17.31 10.05
N ALA A 640 32.89 17.76 9.10
CA ALA A 640 33.78 18.91 9.26
C ALA A 640 33.74 19.73 7.97
N LEU A 641 33.41 21.00 8.05
CA LEU A 641 33.29 21.93 6.96
C LEU A 641 33.73 23.32 7.41
N ASP A 642 34.34 24.08 6.50
CA ASP A 642 34.65 25.50 6.72
C ASP A 642 33.35 26.25 7.12
N PRO A 643 33.33 26.94 8.28
CA PRO A 643 32.15 27.67 8.72
C PRO A 643 31.65 28.69 7.72
N ALA A 644 32.54 29.31 6.92
CA ALA A 644 32.16 30.28 5.90
C ALA A 644 31.39 29.61 4.74
N VAL A 645 31.78 28.38 4.36
CA VAL A 645 31.06 27.61 3.32
C VAL A 645 29.71 27.16 3.82
N ARG A 646 29.63 26.69 5.07
CA ARG A 646 28.34 26.34 5.70
C ARG A 646 27.39 27.53 5.69
N ALA A 647 27.86 28.68 6.16
CA ALA A 647 27.07 29.92 6.17
C ALA A 647 26.67 30.37 4.77
N GLU A 648 27.52 30.16 3.75
CA GLU A 648 27.18 30.48 2.36
C GLU A 648 26.06 29.59 1.84
N VAL A 649 26.10 28.26 2.10
CA VAL A 649 25.03 27.32 1.71
C VAL A 649 23.74 27.68 2.43
N GLU A 650 23.79 27.90 3.74
CA GLU A 650 22.63 28.26 4.56
C GLU A 650 22.00 29.59 4.12
N ALA A 651 22.82 30.60 3.79
CA ALA A 651 22.35 31.90 3.31
C ALA A 651 21.66 31.79 1.94
N ARG A 652 22.23 30.99 1.00
CA ARG A 652 21.65 30.78 -0.31
C ARG A 652 20.36 29.96 -0.22
N ALA A 653 20.33 28.91 0.58
CA ALA A 653 19.14 28.15 0.85
C ALA A 653 18.09 29.00 1.58
N GLY A 654 18.53 29.87 2.51
CA GLY A 654 17.67 30.83 3.22
C GLY A 654 16.97 31.83 2.29
N ALA A 655 17.58 32.14 1.13
CA ALA A 655 16.92 32.98 0.11
C ALA A 655 15.73 32.29 -0.60
N LEU A 656 15.61 30.98 -0.47
CA LEU A 656 14.48 30.18 -0.95
C LEU A 656 13.43 29.98 0.14
N ILE A 657 13.61 30.56 1.32
CA ILE A 657 12.75 30.47 2.51
C ILE A 657 12.30 31.91 2.87
N PRO A 658 10.99 32.11 3.13
CA PRO A 658 9.88 31.15 3.16
C PRO A 658 9.41 30.72 1.74
N PRO A 659 8.94 29.44 1.57
CA PRO A 659 8.41 29.00 0.28
C PRO A 659 7.09 29.74 0.00
N GLY A 660 6.97 30.29 -1.23
CA GLY A 660 5.80 31.08 -1.65
C GLY A 660 4.65 30.25 -2.22
N SER A 661 4.89 28.96 -2.49
CA SER A 661 3.90 28.04 -3.05
C SER A 661 4.06 26.63 -2.50
N THR A 662 3.03 25.77 -2.70
CA THR A 662 3.10 24.35 -2.33
C THR A 662 4.21 23.62 -3.10
N GLN A 663 4.47 24.00 -4.36
CA GLN A 663 5.53 23.41 -5.15
C GLN A 663 6.92 23.76 -4.59
N ASP A 664 7.14 25.02 -4.20
CA ASP A 664 8.39 25.43 -3.53
C ASP A 664 8.57 24.71 -2.19
N ALA A 665 7.47 24.52 -1.44
CA ALA A 665 7.47 23.77 -0.19
C ALA A 665 7.84 22.29 -0.38
N LYS A 666 7.32 21.63 -1.42
CA LYS A 666 7.69 20.26 -1.80
C LYS A 666 9.17 20.17 -2.16
N ALA A 667 9.66 21.08 -3.03
CA ALA A 667 11.06 21.13 -3.40
C ALA A 667 12.00 21.39 -2.22
N LEU A 668 11.59 22.25 -1.29
CA LEU A 668 12.34 22.55 -0.09
C LEU A 668 12.40 21.33 0.85
N ALA A 669 11.32 20.59 0.99
CA ALA A 669 11.28 19.37 1.81
C ALA A 669 12.20 18.25 1.28
N GLU A 670 12.43 18.18 -0.03
CA GLU A 670 13.39 17.22 -0.64
C GLU A 670 14.83 17.45 -0.17
N ALA A 671 15.17 18.67 0.26
CA ALA A 671 16.48 18.97 0.82
C ALA A 671 16.74 18.33 2.19
N GLY A 672 15.71 17.83 2.85
CA GLY A 672 15.82 17.08 4.10
C GLY A 672 15.64 17.90 5.38
N PRO A 673 15.77 17.25 6.55
CA PRO A 673 15.36 17.80 7.85
C PRO A 673 16.08 19.07 8.32
N LEU A 674 17.29 19.36 7.80
CA LEU A 674 18.01 20.61 8.13
C LEU A 674 17.19 21.86 7.78
N VAL A 675 16.28 21.75 6.81
CA VAL A 675 15.36 22.83 6.44
C VAL A 675 14.52 23.28 7.64
N LEU A 676 14.13 22.37 8.53
CA LEU A 676 13.30 22.70 9.69
C LEU A 676 13.94 23.75 10.62
N GLU A 677 15.26 23.75 10.72
CA GLU A 677 16.02 24.72 11.54
C GLU A 677 16.00 26.12 10.92
N LEU A 678 15.80 26.21 9.60
CA LEU A 678 15.82 27.47 8.85
C LEU A 678 14.41 28.07 8.69
N LEU A 679 13.34 27.30 8.93
CA LEU A 679 11.98 27.76 8.75
C LEU A 679 11.60 28.85 9.77
N PRO A 680 11.07 30.01 9.31
CA PRO A 680 10.66 31.12 10.19
C PRO A 680 9.42 30.77 11.02
N GLY A 681 9.12 31.60 12.04
CA GLY A 681 7.83 31.65 12.71
C GLY A 681 6.78 32.37 11.87
N PRO A 682 5.52 32.50 12.38
CA PRO A 682 4.42 33.12 11.63
C PRO A 682 4.57 34.65 11.48
N GLU A 683 5.46 35.31 12.25
CA GLU A 683 5.57 36.74 12.31
C GLU A 683 6.12 37.33 11.00
N GLY A 684 5.35 38.22 10.38
CA GLY A 684 5.75 38.93 9.16
C GLY A 684 5.59 38.16 7.87
N LEU A 685 5.10 36.90 7.89
CA LEU A 685 4.79 36.12 6.71
C LEU A 685 3.46 36.50 6.09
N THR A 686 3.37 36.44 4.79
CA THR A 686 2.09 36.42 4.07
C THR A 686 1.36 35.09 4.32
N GLU A 687 0.06 35.02 4.00
CA GLU A 687 -0.70 33.77 4.14
C GLU A 687 -0.12 32.62 3.30
N ALA A 688 0.34 32.93 2.08
CA ALA A 688 0.95 31.93 1.19
C ALA A 688 2.27 31.41 1.74
N GLU A 689 3.12 32.27 2.26
CA GLU A 689 4.40 31.90 2.87
C GLU A 689 4.18 31.09 4.16
N ALA A 690 3.24 31.51 5.02
CA ALA A 690 2.88 30.77 6.24
C ALA A 690 2.34 29.37 5.90
N HIS A 691 1.52 29.26 4.85
CA HIS A 691 1.05 27.99 4.34
C HIS A 691 2.21 27.14 3.81
N GLY A 692 3.10 27.72 2.98
CA GLY A 692 4.27 27.01 2.45
C GLY A 692 5.20 26.49 3.56
N VAL A 693 5.44 27.27 4.63
CA VAL A 693 6.22 26.82 5.79
C VAL A 693 5.56 25.63 6.48
N THR A 694 4.23 25.68 6.69
CA THR A 694 3.51 24.58 7.35
C THR A 694 3.47 23.33 6.46
N VAL A 695 3.33 23.46 5.14
CA VAL A 695 3.44 22.36 4.18
C VAL A 695 4.83 21.71 4.24
N THR A 696 5.90 22.50 4.20
CA THR A 696 7.29 21.99 4.28
C THR A 696 7.50 21.20 5.58
N ALA A 697 7.10 21.77 6.72
CA ALA A 697 7.22 21.07 8.01
C ALA A 697 6.39 19.80 8.07
N SER A 698 5.20 19.79 7.47
CA SER A 698 4.34 18.61 7.37
C SER A 698 4.98 17.49 6.56
N LEU A 699 5.61 17.81 5.43
CA LEU A 699 6.30 16.83 4.58
C LEU A 699 7.52 16.22 5.27
N LEU A 700 8.21 16.99 6.11
CA LEU A 700 9.38 16.53 6.87
C LEU A 700 9.03 15.81 8.19
N ALA A 701 7.77 15.78 8.58
CA ALA A 701 7.31 15.20 9.85
C ALA A 701 7.66 13.73 10.01
N GLU A 702 7.73 12.97 8.93
CA GLU A 702 8.09 11.55 8.96
C GLU A 702 9.57 11.32 9.18
N GLN A 703 10.42 12.25 8.70
CA GLN A 703 11.87 12.18 8.83
C GLN A 703 12.33 12.71 10.20
N GLU A 704 11.78 13.83 10.66
CA GLU A 704 12.12 14.49 11.91
C GLU A 704 10.86 15.02 12.63
N PRO A 705 10.07 14.12 13.26
CA PRO A 705 8.79 14.49 13.89
C PRO A 705 8.91 15.60 14.94
N GLY A 706 9.98 15.54 15.77
CA GLY A 706 10.17 16.52 16.83
C GLY A 706 10.45 17.93 16.32
N GLY A 707 11.29 18.04 15.29
CA GLY A 707 11.59 19.31 14.62
C GLY A 707 10.36 19.88 13.90
N ALA A 708 9.65 19.01 13.14
CA ALA A 708 8.45 19.40 12.44
C ALA A 708 7.35 19.88 13.41
N LEU A 709 7.09 19.14 14.50
CA LEU A 709 6.14 19.54 15.53
C LEU A 709 6.51 20.88 16.14
N ALA A 710 7.79 21.11 16.42
CA ALA A 710 8.27 22.40 16.97
C ALA A 710 8.00 23.57 16.02
N VAL A 711 8.09 23.35 14.70
CA VAL A 711 7.71 24.37 13.70
C VAL A 711 6.20 24.55 13.69
N LEU A 712 5.40 23.48 13.49
CA LEU A 712 3.95 23.55 13.35
C LEU A 712 3.27 24.15 14.58
N ARG A 713 3.78 23.87 15.80
CA ARG A 713 3.27 24.44 17.04
C ARG A 713 3.34 25.96 17.07
N ARG A 714 4.27 26.60 16.37
CA ARG A 714 4.35 28.08 16.28
C ARG A 714 3.18 28.67 15.51
N PHE A 715 2.54 27.89 14.60
CA PHE A 715 1.43 28.30 13.75
C PHE A 715 0.05 27.93 14.32
N ARG A 716 -0.04 27.30 15.49
CA ARG A 716 -1.30 26.78 16.07
C ARG A 716 -2.36 27.84 16.36
N GLU A 717 -1.99 29.12 16.47
CA GLU A 717 -2.90 30.26 16.69
C GLU A 717 -3.04 31.14 15.42
N HIS A 718 -2.55 30.65 14.27
CA HIS A 718 -2.59 31.37 13.00
C HIS A 718 -4.04 31.53 12.50
N THR A 719 -4.41 32.71 11.97
CA THR A 719 -5.80 33.01 11.57
C THR A 719 -6.15 32.58 10.16
N ALA A 720 -5.17 32.48 9.23
CA ALA A 720 -5.41 32.08 7.85
C ALA A 720 -6.00 30.67 7.76
N LEU A 721 -7.06 30.51 6.98
CA LEU A 721 -7.80 29.25 6.86
C LEU A 721 -6.94 28.14 6.27
N GLN A 722 -6.12 28.43 5.25
CA GLN A 722 -5.26 27.42 4.59
C GLN A 722 -4.19 26.87 5.55
N VAL A 723 -3.59 27.73 6.38
CA VAL A 723 -2.64 27.31 7.42
C VAL A 723 -3.32 26.38 8.42
N ARG A 724 -4.51 26.77 8.90
CA ARG A 724 -5.27 25.96 9.86
C ARG A 724 -5.72 24.62 9.28
N ARG A 725 -6.16 24.62 8.01
CA ARG A 725 -6.48 23.38 7.27
C ARG A 725 -5.26 22.47 7.14
N GLN A 726 -4.09 23.05 6.80
CA GLN A 726 -2.84 22.30 6.72
C GLN A 726 -2.46 21.66 8.07
N LEU A 727 -2.62 22.39 9.17
CA LEU A 727 -2.36 21.86 10.51
C LEU A 727 -3.30 20.70 10.84
N VAL A 728 -4.58 20.78 10.50
CA VAL A 728 -5.51 19.66 10.69
C VAL A 728 -5.14 18.46 9.82
N GLY A 729 -4.87 18.68 8.53
CA GLY A 729 -4.53 17.63 7.59
C GLY A 729 -3.20 16.92 7.87
N THR A 730 -2.37 17.47 8.75
CA THR A 730 -1.07 16.92 9.11
C THR A 730 -1.12 15.95 10.29
N TRP A 731 -2.26 15.83 10.97
CA TRP A 731 -2.41 15.03 12.19
C TRP A 731 -1.95 13.57 12.04
N ASP A 732 -2.21 12.96 10.91
CA ASP A 732 -1.85 11.57 10.62
C ASP A 732 -0.34 11.29 10.65
N ARG A 733 0.50 12.33 10.60
CA ARG A 733 1.95 12.21 10.53
C ARG A 733 2.64 12.22 11.89
N PHE A 734 1.88 12.38 12.97
CA PHE A 734 2.38 12.53 14.34
C PHE A 734 1.74 11.51 15.29
N ASP A 735 2.30 11.47 16.51
CA ASP A 735 1.58 10.83 17.61
C ASP A 735 0.23 11.53 17.79
N ALA A 736 -0.83 10.74 17.78
CA ALA A 736 -2.20 11.23 17.73
C ALA A 736 -2.53 12.13 18.93
N ARG A 737 -2.10 11.75 20.13
CA ARG A 737 -2.38 12.46 21.38
C ARG A 737 -1.50 13.71 21.50
N GLU A 738 -0.20 13.59 21.26
CA GLU A 738 0.74 14.70 21.37
C GLU A 738 0.33 15.84 20.43
N TYR A 739 0.06 15.53 19.16
CA TYR A 739 -0.30 16.53 18.17
C TYR A 739 -1.67 17.17 18.45
N ALA A 740 -2.65 16.37 18.87
CA ALA A 740 -3.97 16.89 19.22
C ALA A 740 -3.88 17.95 20.34
N LEU A 741 -3.13 17.66 21.40
CA LEU A 741 -3.01 18.56 22.57
C LEU A 741 -2.08 19.75 22.31
N GLU A 742 -1.00 19.57 21.55
CA GLU A 742 0.00 20.63 21.31
C GLU A 742 -0.38 21.59 20.17
N VAL A 743 -1.17 21.12 19.18
CA VAL A 743 -1.52 21.89 17.99
C VAL A 743 -3.03 22.07 17.84
N LEU A 744 -3.79 20.96 17.64
CA LEU A 744 -5.20 21.04 17.25
C LEU A 744 -6.09 21.69 18.32
N ASP A 745 -5.76 21.46 19.59
CA ASP A 745 -6.52 22.02 20.73
C ASP A 745 -6.43 23.54 20.82
N HIS A 746 -5.48 24.16 20.15
CA HIS A 746 -5.26 25.61 20.13
C HIS A 746 -5.83 26.32 18.89
N LEU A 747 -6.30 25.56 17.88
CA LEU A 747 -6.81 26.13 16.65
C LEU A 747 -8.15 26.87 16.85
N ASP A 748 -8.36 27.95 16.10
CA ASP A 748 -9.71 28.40 15.78
C ASP A 748 -10.37 27.38 14.85
N ARG A 749 -11.39 26.67 15.34
CA ARG A 749 -12.07 25.55 14.67
C ARG A 749 -13.10 26.00 13.63
N THR A 750 -13.31 27.30 13.47
CA THR A 750 -14.29 27.87 12.53
C THR A 750 -13.94 27.51 11.09
N ARG A 751 -14.90 26.96 10.35
CA ARG A 751 -14.75 26.52 8.95
C ARG A 751 -13.71 25.39 8.76
N LEU A 752 -13.34 24.68 9.82
CA LEU A 752 -12.53 23.49 9.76
C LEU A 752 -13.39 22.23 9.85
N TYR A 753 -12.89 21.16 9.33
CA TYR A 753 -13.36 19.83 9.69
C TYR A 753 -12.19 19.01 10.25
N LEU A 754 -12.50 18.08 11.13
CA LEU A 754 -11.51 17.18 11.71
C LEU A 754 -11.75 15.76 11.19
N SER A 755 -10.70 15.11 10.80
CA SER A 755 -10.75 13.74 10.31
C SER A 755 -9.98 12.79 11.23
N CYS A 756 -10.62 11.69 11.59
CA CYS A 756 -10.05 10.61 12.38
C CYS A 756 -9.92 9.36 11.52
N THR A 757 -8.69 8.85 11.35
CA THR A 757 -8.37 7.65 10.59
C THR A 757 -8.03 6.46 11.50
N THR A 758 -7.74 6.73 12.79
CA THR A 758 -7.31 5.70 13.73
C THR A 758 -8.09 5.76 15.06
N PRO A 759 -8.21 4.64 15.77
CA PRO A 759 -8.77 4.64 17.12
C PRO A 759 -8.00 5.53 18.11
N ALA A 760 -6.69 5.71 17.91
CA ALA A 760 -5.86 6.60 18.74
C ALA A 760 -6.24 8.07 18.54
N GLN A 761 -6.48 8.51 17.31
CA GLN A 761 -6.96 9.86 17.03
C GLN A 761 -8.35 10.10 17.62
N ARG A 762 -9.25 9.13 17.49
CA ARG A 762 -10.57 9.22 18.13
C ARG A 762 -10.47 9.35 19.65
N ALA A 763 -9.56 8.60 20.30
CA ALA A 763 -9.31 8.73 21.73
C ALA A 763 -8.73 10.10 22.08
N ALA A 764 -7.78 10.61 21.30
CA ALA A 764 -7.20 11.93 21.48
C ALA A 764 -8.23 13.07 21.31
N LEU A 765 -9.16 12.91 20.37
CA LEU A 765 -10.28 13.85 20.20
C LEU A 765 -11.12 13.99 21.47
N ALA A 766 -11.36 12.88 22.16
CA ALA A 766 -12.11 12.88 23.43
C ALA A 766 -11.36 13.60 24.57
N GLU A 767 -10.02 13.69 24.50
CA GLU A 767 -9.19 14.39 25.51
C GLU A 767 -9.02 15.88 25.25
N MET A 768 -9.33 16.36 24.03
CA MET A 768 -9.21 17.79 23.69
C MET A 768 -10.21 18.65 24.49
N ARG A 769 -9.87 19.92 24.66
CA ARG A 769 -10.78 20.88 25.32
C ARG A 769 -12.14 20.92 24.62
N PRO A 770 -13.24 20.97 25.39
CA PRO A 770 -14.57 21.14 24.82
C PRO A 770 -14.61 22.36 23.88
N GLY A 771 -15.12 22.18 22.70
CA GLY A 771 -15.24 23.21 21.68
C GLY A 771 -15.86 22.62 20.41
N PRO A 772 -16.56 23.42 19.60
CA PRO A 772 -17.34 22.91 18.51
C PRO A 772 -16.45 22.40 17.37
N TRP A 773 -16.41 21.09 17.18
CA TRP A 773 -16.09 20.50 15.90
C TRP A 773 -17.41 20.28 15.16
N GLU A 774 -17.83 21.26 14.36
CA GLU A 774 -19.10 21.18 13.64
C GLU A 774 -19.07 20.17 12.50
N ARG A 775 -17.89 19.89 11.93
CA ARG A 775 -17.69 19.00 10.79
C ARG A 775 -16.64 17.94 11.15
N LEU A 776 -17.04 16.68 11.09
CA LEU A 776 -16.20 15.53 11.46
C LEU A 776 -16.23 14.46 10.39
N ALA A 777 -15.09 13.86 10.13
CA ALA A 777 -14.94 12.71 9.26
C ALA A 777 -14.27 11.54 10.00
N PHE A 778 -14.80 10.34 9.83
CA PHE A 778 -14.22 9.12 10.37
C PHE A 778 -13.97 8.13 9.23
N HIS A 779 -12.70 7.75 9.07
CA HIS A 779 -12.25 6.84 8.01
C HIS A 779 -11.80 5.49 8.60
N GLY A 780 -12.28 4.40 8.02
CA GLY A 780 -11.96 3.05 8.48
C GLY A 780 -12.88 2.55 9.60
N PRO A 781 -12.52 1.47 10.28
CA PRO A 781 -13.41 0.77 11.22
C PRO A 781 -13.59 1.54 12.54
N HIS A 782 -14.63 2.34 12.61
CA HIS A 782 -15.04 3.05 13.83
C HIS A 782 -16.47 2.65 14.20
N ALA A 783 -16.64 1.95 15.33
CA ALA A 783 -17.96 1.66 15.86
C ALA A 783 -18.69 2.95 16.28
N MET A 784 -20.00 3.02 16.03
CA MET A 784 -20.83 4.19 16.36
C MET A 784 -20.73 4.59 17.84
N SER A 785 -20.73 3.64 18.74
CA SER A 785 -20.54 3.91 20.18
C SER A 785 -19.22 4.60 20.50
N GLY A 786 -18.15 4.28 19.72
CA GLY A 786 -16.85 4.93 19.86
C GLY A 786 -16.86 6.37 19.32
N ILE A 787 -17.58 6.64 18.23
CA ILE A 787 -17.75 7.96 17.66
C ILE A 787 -18.54 8.85 18.65
N LEU A 788 -19.68 8.37 19.13
CA LEU A 788 -20.52 9.07 20.10
C LEU A 788 -19.78 9.38 21.41
N GLY A 789 -18.89 8.48 21.85
CA GLY A 789 -18.09 8.71 23.06
C GLY A 789 -16.94 9.68 22.90
N ALA A 790 -16.57 10.04 21.66
CA ALA A 790 -15.43 10.90 21.37
C ALA A 790 -15.82 12.36 21.09
N VAL A 791 -17.10 12.66 20.83
CA VAL A 791 -17.55 13.96 20.39
C VAL A 791 -18.73 14.45 21.23
N ASP A 792 -18.95 15.77 21.27
CA ASP A 792 -20.17 16.35 21.81
C ASP A 792 -21.25 16.35 20.72
N PRO A 793 -22.30 15.52 20.83
CA PRO A 793 -23.30 15.39 19.78
C PRO A 793 -24.05 16.70 19.47
N ASP A 794 -24.15 17.61 20.41
CA ASP A 794 -24.87 18.91 20.24
C ASP A 794 -24.09 19.89 19.35
N THR A 795 -22.80 19.62 19.09
CA THR A 795 -21.98 20.54 18.29
C THR A 795 -21.89 20.09 16.82
N VAL A 796 -22.10 18.81 16.51
CA VAL A 796 -21.90 18.24 15.18
C VAL A 796 -23.03 18.65 14.24
N ARG A 797 -22.66 19.23 13.10
CA ARG A 797 -23.55 19.66 12.02
C ARG A 797 -23.38 18.81 10.75
N ALA A 798 -22.17 18.34 10.51
CA ALA A 798 -21.86 17.51 9.35
C ALA A 798 -20.97 16.33 9.78
N LEU A 799 -21.34 15.13 9.33
CA LEU A 799 -20.63 13.90 9.61
C LEU A 799 -20.34 13.14 8.30
N SER A 800 -19.09 12.79 8.10
CA SER A 800 -18.66 11.95 7.01
C SER A 800 -18.12 10.61 7.54
N LEU A 801 -18.60 9.51 7.02
CA LEU A 801 -18.19 8.16 7.33
C LEU A 801 -17.65 7.51 6.07
N VAL A 802 -16.38 7.15 6.07
CA VAL A 802 -15.67 6.67 4.87
C VAL A 802 -15.02 5.32 5.17
N ASP A 803 -15.17 4.36 4.26
CA ASP A 803 -14.58 3.01 4.39
C ASP A 803 -14.91 2.32 5.74
N ASN A 804 -16.10 2.56 6.28
CA ASN A 804 -16.44 2.09 7.62
C ASN A 804 -17.38 0.87 7.59
N PRO A 805 -16.86 -0.36 7.76
CA PRO A 805 -17.66 -1.57 7.78
C PRO A 805 -18.39 -1.81 9.13
N GLU A 806 -18.04 -1.06 10.19
CA GLU A 806 -18.64 -1.21 11.52
C GLU A 806 -19.92 -0.38 11.69
N VAL A 807 -20.18 0.56 10.78
CA VAL A 807 -21.42 1.34 10.77
C VAL A 807 -22.53 0.49 10.17
N GLY A 808 -23.34 -0.11 11.03
CA GLY A 808 -24.46 -0.94 10.64
C GLY A 808 -25.81 -0.23 10.75
N ASP A 809 -26.19 0.22 11.95
CA ASP A 809 -27.47 0.88 12.23
C ASP A 809 -27.32 2.39 12.27
N LEU A 810 -27.83 3.06 11.23
CA LEU A 810 -27.82 4.53 11.14
C LEU A 810 -28.79 5.21 12.11
N ALA A 811 -29.72 4.47 12.72
CA ALA A 811 -30.63 5.02 13.74
C ALA A 811 -29.86 5.57 14.97
N GLU A 812 -28.66 5.04 15.26
CA GLU A 812 -27.79 5.58 16.31
C GLU A 812 -27.38 7.03 16.07
N LEU A 813 -27.38 7.52 14.80
CA LEU A 813 -27.09 8.91 14.46
C LEU A 813 -28.18 9.88 14.91
N SER A 814 -29.35 9.41 15.32
CA SER A 814 -30.38 10.24 15.97
C SER A 814 -29.88 10.88 17.28
N ALA A 815 -28.77 10.40 17.83
CA ALA A 815 -28.08 11.03 18.95
C ALA A 815 -27.48 12.41 18.60
N PHE A 816 -27.36 12.76 17.30
CA PHE A 816 -26.88 14.07 16.83
C PHE A 816 -28.07 14.97 16.47
N PRO A 817 -28.62 15.76 17.40
CA PRO A 817 -29.91 16.49 17.21
C PRO A 817 -29.82 17.61 16.18
N PHE A 818 -28.62 18.07 15.87
CA PHE A 818 -28.36 19.20 14.97
C PHE A 818 -27.62 18.79 13.68
N LEU A 819 -27.53 17.50 13.40
CA LEU A 819 -26.89 16.99 12.18
C LEU A 819 -27.70 17.44 10.96
N ARG A 820 -27.04 18.15 10.03
CA ARG A 820 -27.63 18.64 8.78
C ARG A 820 -27.10 17.93 7.55
N SER A 821 -25.85 17.48 7.60
CA SER A 821 -25.19 16.84 6.46
C SER A 821 -24.61 15.49 6.85
N LEU A 822 -24.97 14.44 6.12
CA LEU A 822 -24.44 13.08 6.30
C LEU A 822 -23.88 12.56 5.00
N TYR A 823 -22.63 12.12 5.02
CA TYR A 823 -21.91 11.58 3.88
C TYR A 823 -21.44 10.17 4.21
N LEU A 824 -21.90 9.19 3.41
CA LEU A 824 -21.58 7.77 3.55
C LEU A 824 -20.85 7.32 2.29
N THR A 825 -19.54 7.09 2.41
CA THR A 825 -18.70 6.64 1.30
C THR A 825 -18.17 5.24 1.61
N ARG A 826 -18.50 4.25 0.79
CA ARG A 826 -18.09 2.84 0.98
C ARG A 826 -18.41 2.28 2.38
N CYS A 827 -19.62 2.58 2.87
CA CYS A 827 -20.18 2.06 4.11
C CYS A 827 -21.24 0.99 3.80
N ASP A 828 -20.83 -0.16 3.28
CA ASP A 828 -21.73 -1.18 2.71
C ASP A 828 -22.63 -1.91 3.74
N ALA A 829 -22.30 -1.79 5.02
CA ALA A 829 -23.12 -2.33 6.11
C ALA A 829 -24.24 -1.39 6.57
N ALA A 830 -24.26 -0.14 6.11
CA ALA A 830 -25.18 0.89 6.57
C ALA A 830 -26.64 0.58 6.22
N ARG A 831 -27.53 0.67 7.19
CA ARG A 831 -28.97 0.43 7.08
C ARG A 831 -29.73 1.20 8.17
N GLY A 832 -31.06 1.26 8.10
CA GLY A 832 -31.87 1.94 9.09
C GLY A 832 -31.97 3.46 8.85
N LEU A 833 -32.04 3.90 7.58
CA LEU A 833 -32.19 5.31 7.21
C LEU A 833 -33.46 5.96 7.81
N GLY A 834 -34.52 5.20 8.03
CA GLY A 834 -35.75 5.69 8.65
C GLY A 834 -35.57 6.21 10.06
N GLY A 835 -34.59 5.70 10.81
CA GLY A 835 -34.21 6.22 12.12
C GLY A 835 -33.74 7.68 12.12
N LEU A 836 -33.36 8.21 10.96
CA LEU A 836 -32.95 9.60 10.75
C LEU A 836 -34.11 10.55 10.46
N ALA A 837 -35.35 10.08 10.33
CA ALA A 837 -36.50 10.92 9.98
C ALA A 837 -36.76 12.07 11.00
N GLY A 838 -36.29 11.91 12.25
CA GLY A 838 -36.35 12.95 13.30
C GLY A 838 -35.17 13.91 13.31
N VAL A 839 -34.13 13.68 12.52
CA VAL A 839 -32.91 14.52 12.42
C VAL A 839 -33.15 15.60 11.36
N PRO A 840 -32.77 16.87 11.55
CA PRO A 840 -32.95 17.94 10.58
C PRO A 840 -31.96 17.85 9.40
N LEU A 841 -31.92 16.67 8.75
CA LEU A 841 -30.96 16.35 7.70
C LEU A 841 -31.34 17.07 6.40
N GLU A 842 -30.47 17.97 5.96
CA GLU A 842 -30.62 18.75 4.74
C GLU A 842 -29.83 18.18 3.57
N GLU A 843 -28.71 17.50 3.85
CA GLU A 843 -27.82 16.94 2.84
C GLU A 843 -27.53 15.47 3.14
N LEU A 844 -27.73 14.62 2.15
CA LEU A 844 -27.40 13.20 2.21
C LEU A 844 -26.64 12.76 0.97
N LEU A 845 -25.46 12.18 1.18
CA LEU A 845 -24.65 11.62 0.13
C LEU A 845 -24.37 10.14 0.46
N ILE A 846 -24.67 9.25 -0.45
CA ILE A 846 -24.41 7.80 -0.32
C ILE A 846 -23.68 7.31 -1.56
N ILE A 847 -22.38 7.07 -1.39
CA ILE A 847 -21.48 6.49 -2.40
C ILE A 847 -21.07 5.10 -1.93
N THR A 848 -21.91 4.11 -2.17
CA THR A 848 -21.65 2.69 -1.82
C THR A 848 -22.29 1.77 -2.87
N GLY A 849 -21.86 0.50 -2.91
CA GLY A 849 -22.44 -0.49 -3.83
C GLY A 849 -23.74 -1.14 -3.33
N THR A 850 -23.97 -1.18 -2.01
CA THR A 850 -24.94 -2.11 -1.38
C THR A 850 -25.78 -1.51 -0.24
N ALA A 851 -25.87 -0.18 -0.10
CA ALA A 851 -26.70 0.43 0.95
C ALA A 851 -28.20 0.07 0.80
N ASP A 852 -28.87 -0.18 1.94
CA ASP A 852 -30.32 -0.37 1.96
C ASP A 852 -31.03 0.99 1.93
N LEU A 853 -31.64 1.31 0.78
CA LEU A 853 -32.35 2.55 0.53
C LEU A 853 -33.88 2.45 0.73
N SER A 854 -34.36 1.37 1.30
CA SER A 854 -35.82 1.11 1.40
C SER A 854 -36.57 2.18 2.22
N GLU A 855 -35.89 2.81 3.18
CA GLU A 855 -36.45 3.83 4.10
C GLU A 855 -36.07 5.27 3.71
N LEU A 856 -35.34 5.47 2.60
CA LEU A 856 -34.93 6.78 2.12
C LEU A 856 -36.13 7.74 1.96
N ALA A 857 -37.28 7.22 1.56
CA ALA A 857 -38.50 7.98 1.35
C ALA A 857 -39.03 8.73 2.59
N GLU A 858 -38.55 8.40 3.78
CA GLU A 858 -38.94 9.00 5.05
C GLU A 858 -38.20 10.32 5.36
N LEU A 859 -37.10 10.60 4.66
CA LEU A 859 -36.24 11.76 4.89
C LEU A 859 -36.74 13.03 4.17
N GLY A 860 -37.83 13.62 4.66
CA GLY A 860 -38.56 14.68 3.99
C GLY A 860 -37.92 16.08 4.01
N SER A 861 -36.82 16.30 4.71
CA SER A 861 -36.16 17.62 4.87
C SER A 861 -35.00 17.88 3.89
N LEU A 862 -34.64 16.90 3.06
CA LEU A 862 -33.50 16.95 2.17
C LEU A 862 -33.62 18.04 1.09
N THR A 863 -32.57 18.83 0.96
CA THR A 863 -32.35 19.82 -0.11
C THR A 863 -31.32 19.34 -1.13
N LEU A 864 -30.34 18.54 -0.65
CA LEU A 864 -29.30 17.93 -1.45
C LEU A 864 -29.34 16.41 -1.26
N LEU A 865 -29.38 15.68 -2.37
CA LEU A 865 -29.33 14.23 -2.37
C LEU A 865 -28.37 13.74 -3.45
N SER A 866 -27.43 12.89 -3.07
CA SER A 866 -26.47 12.25 -3.97
C SER A 866 -26.46 10.75 -3.73
N LEU A 867 -26.75 9.97 -4.76
CA LEU A 867 -26.90 8.52 -4.67
C LEU A 867 -26.19 7.80 -5.80
N THR A 868 -25.36 6.82 -5.45
CA THR A 868 -24.78 5.86 -6.41
C THR A 868 -25.41 4.47 -6.34
N PRO A 869 -25.94 3.98 -5.19
CA PRO A 869 -26.57 2.67 -5.12
C PRO A 869 -27.85 2.60 -5.93
N ARG A 870 -28.19 1.38 -6.41
CA ARG A 870 -29.43 1.12 -7.13
C ARG A 870 -30.67 1.48 -6.31
N LEU A 871 -31.55 2.30 -6.90
CA LEU A 871 -32.82 2.66 -6.27
C LEU A 871 -33.87 1.54 -6.38
N PRO A 872 -34.61 1.28 -5.31
CA PRO A 872 -35.76 0.36 -5.38
C PRO A 872 -36.94 1.00 -6.13
N GLY A 873 -37.71 0.19 -6.80
CA GLY A 873 -38.93 0.67 -7.50
C GLY A 873 -38.75 0.84 -9.01
N ARG A 874 -39.73 1.47 -9.65
CA ARG A 874 -39.77 1.74 -11.10
C ARG A 874 -39.71 3.22 -11.45
N ARG A 875 -39.81 4.08 -10.46
CA ARG A 875 -39.78 5.54 -10.57
C ARG A 875 -38.93 6.10 -9.45
N LEU A 876 -38.33 7.23 -9.68
CA LEU A 876 -37.58 7.95 -8.64
C LEU A 876 -38.47 8.26 -7.42
N THR A 877 -39.73 8.57 -7.65
CA THR A 877 -40.74 8.86 -6.60
C THR A 877 -41.11 7.64 -5.74
N ASP A 878 -40.64 6.44 -6.07
CA ASP A 878 -40.88 5.23 -5.25
C ASP A 878 -39.83 5.11 -4.12
N ALA A 879 -38.65 5.71 -4.29
CA ALA A 879 -37.53 5.62 -3.35
C ALA A 879 -37.12 6.98 -2.80
N VAL A 880 -37.08 8.02 -3.63
CA VAL A 880 -36.65 9.36 -3.22
C VAL A 880 -37.79 10.09 -2.49
N PRO A 881 -37.53 10.81 -1.35
CA PRO A 881 -38.58 11.43 -0.57
C PRO A 881 -39.40 12.46 -1.35
N ARG A 882 -40.68 12.20 -1.48
CA ARG A 882 -41.62 13.10 -2.24
C ARG A 882 -41.80 14.46 -1.55
N SER A 883 -41.74 14.51 -0.23
CA SER A 883 -41.89 15.74 0.55
C SER A 883 -40.63 16.62 0.57
N ALA A 884 -39.49 16.07 0.18
CA ALA A 884 -38.19 16.75 0.24
C ALA A 884 -38.13 17.94 -0.74
N PRO A 885 -37.74 19.15 -0.30
CA PRO A 885 -37.60 20.32 -1.16
C PRO A 885 -36.25 20.29 -1.92
N LEU A 886 -35.98 19.21 -2.66
CA LEU A 886 -34.71 19.00 -3.34
C LEU A 886 -34.36 20.15 -4.28
N GLU A 887 -33.20 20.74 -4.07
CA GLU A 887 -32.59 21.75 -4.94
C GLU A 887 -31.44 21.16 -5.79
N PHE A 888 -30.72 20.18 -5.24
CA PHE A 888 -29.65 19.47 -5.93
C PHE A 888 -29.88 17.95 -5.85
N LEU A 889 -29.73 17.28 -7.00
CA LEU A 889 -29.82 15.84 -7.13
C LEU A 889 -28.67 15.32 -8.00
N TYR A 890 -27.86 14.41 -7.44
CA TYR A 890 -26.89 13.61 -8.17
C TYR A 890 -27.35 12.15 -8.20
N LEU A 891 -27.30 11.53 -9.39
CA LEU A 891 -27.64 10.12 -9.57
C LEU A 891 -26.53 9.40 -10.33
N GLY A 892 -25.92 8.38 -9.70
CA GLY A 892 -25.04 7.44 -10.36
C GLY A 892 -25.77 6.54 -11.36
N GLY A 893 -25.06 5.95 -12.33
CA GLY A 893 -25.66 5.07 -13.33
C GLY A 893 -26.42 3.89 -12.72
N ALA A 894 -25.85 3.25 -11.69
CA ALA A 894 -26.51 2.19 -10.95
C ALA A 894 -27.79 2.67 -10.25
N ALA A 895 -27.86 3.92 -9.80
CA ALA A 895 -29.04 4.49 -9.14
C ALA A 895 -30.24 4.60 -10.08
N VAL A 896 -29.98 4.90 -11.35
CA VAL A 896 -31.03 5.03 -12.37
C VAL A 896 -31.31 3.72 -13.15
N ASP A 897 -30.55 2.66 -12.89
CA ASP A 897 -30.72 1.36 -13.54
C ASP A 897 -32.08 0.77 -13.18
N GLY A 898 -32.95 0.71 -14.17
CA GLY A 898 -34.35 0.23 -14.07
C GLY A 898 -35.40 1.31 -13.74
N THR A 899 -35.01 2.45 -13.17
CA THR A 899 -35.93 3.59 -12.93
C THR A 899 -35.89 4.62 -14.05
N GLY A 900 -34.73 4.81 -14.69
CA GLY A 900 -34.44 6.00 -15.47
C GLY A 900 -34.64 7.25 -14.60
N LEU A 901 -35.00 8.35 -15.24
CA LEU A 901 -35.40 9.59 -14.55
C LEU A 901 -36.93 9.72 -14.38
N ARG A 902 -37.69 8.63 -14.48
CA ARG A 902 -39.14 8.66 -14.37
C ARG A 902 -39.60 9.23 -13.02
N GLY A 903 -40.41 10.29 -13.08
CA GLY A 903 -40.93 10.97 -11.91
C GLY A 903 -40.05 12.08 -11.39
N LEU A 904 -38.93 12.40 -12.04
CA LEU A 904 -38.03 13.47 -11.68
C LEU A 904 -38.73 14.84 -11.59
N SER A 905 -39.67 15.11 -12.50
CA SER A 905 -40.45 16.33 -12.57
C SER A 905 -41.34 16.61 -11.32
N HIS A 906 -41.45 15.65 -10.40
CA HIS A 906 -42.08 15.84 -9.09
C HIS A 906 -41.42 16.92 -8.27
N TRP A 907 -40.06 16.98 -8.23
CA TRP A 907 -39.29 17.94 -7.44
C TRP A 907 -39.14 19.27 -8.18
N ARG A 908 -40.18 20.10 -8.13
CA ARG A 908 -40.22 21.39 -8.83
C ARG A 908 -39.24 22.43 -8.28
N SER A 909 -38.67 22.21 -7.13
CA SER A 909 -37.61 23.01 -6.51
C SER A 909 -36.21 22.77 -7.11
N LEU A 910 -36.05 21.69 -7.89
CA LEU A 910 -34.74 21.27 -8.37
C LEU A 910 -34.14 22.33 -9.30
N ARG A 911 -32.91 22.75 -8.93
CA ARG A 911 -32.12 23.77 -9.63
C ARG A 911 -30.90 23.18 -10.31
N ARG A 912 -30.34 22.16 -9.68
CA ARG A 912 -29.10 21.50 -10.13
C ARG A 912 -29.35 20.00 -10.26
N LEU A 913 -29.00 19.46 -11.44
CA LEU A 913 -29.04 18.04 -11.72
C LEU A 913 -27.66 17.58 -12.21
N SER A 914 -27.15 16.52 -11.62
CA SER A 914 -25.90 15.88 -12.02
C SER A 914 -26.12 14.40 -12.28
N LEU A 915 -25.64 13.92 -13.41
CA LEU A 915 -25.79 12.54 -13.85
C LEU A 915 -24.41 11.92 -14.09
N ALA A 916 -24.20 10.70 -13.60
CA ALA A 916 -22.95 9.98 -13.82
C ALA A 916 -22.74 9.56 -15.28
N PRO A 917 -21.50 9.30 -15.69
CA PRO A 917 -21.12 8.96 -17.07
C PRO A 917 -21.79 7.71 -17.66
N ASP A 918 -22.18 6.80 -16.81
CA ASP A 918 -22.78 5.52 -17.16
C ASP A 918 -24.33 5.53 -17.22
N ALA A 919 -24.97 6.70 -16.97
CA ALA A 919 -26.42 6.88 -17.03
C ALA A 919 -26.90 7.20 -18.45
N PRO A 920 -27.38 6.23 -19.24
CA PRO A 920 -27.92 6.52 -20.58
C PRO A 920 -29.24 7.30 -20.47
N LEU A 921 -29.40 8.36 -21.26
CA LEU A 921 -30.60 9.17 -21.29
C LEU A 921 -31.46 8.83 -22.52
N ASP A 922 -32.74 8.49 -22.28
CA ASP A 922 -33.72 8.29 -23.35
C ASP A 922 -34.66 9.50 -23.53
N ALA A 923 -35.60 9.40 -24.45
CA ALA A 923 -36.56 10.48 -24.74
C ALA A 923 -37.52 10.74 -23.56
N GLU A 924 -37.83 9.73 -22.74
CA GLU A 924 -38.67 9.86 -21.56
C GLU A 924 -37.93 10.61 -20.44
N ASP A 925 -36.65 10.30 -20.25
CA ASP A 925 -35.80 10.99 -19.30
C ASP A 925 -35.65 12.48 -19.62
N TRP A 926 -35.40 12.81 -20.89
CA TRP A 926 -35.39 14.21 -21.35
C TRP A 926 -36.71 14.92 -21.17
N ALA A 927 -37.84 14.22 -21.37
CA ALA A 927 -39.14 14.79 -21.09
C ALA A 927 -39.38 15.11 -19.62
N GLU A 928 -38.83 14.33 -18.71
CA GLU A 928 -38.86 14.62 -17.27
C GLU A 928 -37.99 15.85 -16.94
N ILE A 929 -36.76 15.94 -17.49
CA ILE A 929 -35.86 17.09 -17.31
C ILE A 929 -36.51 18.39 -17.80
N THR A 930 -37.14 18.40 -18.97
CA THR A 930 -37.81 19.61 -19.53
C THR A 930 -38.98 20.12 -18.71
N ARG A 931 -39.58 19.26 -17.89
CA ARG A 931 -40.71 19.67 -17.01
C ARG A 931 -40.23 20.33 -15.73
N LEU A 932 -38.94 20.40 -15.47
CA LEU A 932 -38.38 21.05 -14.29
C LEU A 932 -38.36 22.58 -14.45
N PRO A 933 -39.18 23.35 -13.71
CA PRO A 933 -39.36 24.79 -13.97
C PRO A 933 -38.20 25.66 -13.44
N ARG A 934 -37.37 25.11 -12.56
CA ARG A 934 -36.30 25.85 -11.87
C ARG A 934 -34.91 25.32 -12.19
N LEU A 935 -34.79 24.34 -13.09
CA LEU A 935 -33.51 23.79 -13.48
C LEU A 935 -32.67 24.85 -14.18
N THR A 936 -31.55 25.24 -13.53
CA THR A 936 -30.60 26.23 -14.02
C THR A 936 -29.21 25.70 -14.26
N GLU A 937 -28.88 24.60 -13.63
CA GLU A 937 -27.54 23.98 -13.69
C GLU A 937 -27.64 22.49 -14.05
N LEU A 938 -26.86 22.08 -15.03
CA LEU A 938 -26.79 20.68 -15.48
C LEU A 938 -25.34 20.24 -15.60
N PHE A 939 -25.04 19.10 -15.01
CA PHE A 939 -23.76 18.41 -15.12
C PHE A 939 -23.95 17.22 -16.05
N LEU A 940 -23.19 17.20 -17.14
CA LEU A 940 -23.18 16.12 -18.12
C LEU A 940 -21.75 15.67 -18.35
N ASP A 941 -21.46 14.41 -18.03
CA ASP A 941 -20.15 13.85 -18.25
C ASP A 941 -19.82 13.78 -19.75
N ALA A 942 -18.58 14.13 -20.09
CA ALA A 942 -18.12 14.18 -21.47
C ALA A 942 -18.16 12.80 -22.16
N SER A 943 -18.00 11.70 -21.41
CA SER A 943 -18.10 10.33 -21.94
C SER A 943 -19.49 9.96 -22.49
N LEU A 944 -20.51 10.79 -22.21
CA LEU A 944 -21.85 10.63 -22.79
C LEU A 944 -21.94 11.12 -24.25
N PHE A 945 -20.94 11.85 -24.74
CA PHE A 945 -20.93 12.42 -26.08
C PHE A 945 -20.21 11.52 -27.09
N PRO A 946 -20.68 11.46 -28.37
CA PRO A 946 -21.97 11.96 -28.88
C PRO A 946 -23.11 10.95 -28.73
N ASP A 947 -22.83 9.66 -28.43
CA ASP A 947 -23.73 8.53 -28.73
C ASP A 947 -24.77 8.21 -27.65
N ARG A 948 -24.53 8.67 -26.40
CA ARG A 948 -25.39 8.28 -25.24
C ARG A 948 -26.36 9.36 -24.78
N LEU A 949 -26.29 10.58 -25.31
CA LEU A 949 -27.22 11.66 -24.96
C LEU A 949 -28.64 11.48 -25.50
N GLY A 950 -28.83 10.61 -26.48
CA GLY A 950 -30.13 10.45 -27.10
C GLY A 950 -30.66 11.75 -27.73
N PRO A 951 -32.01 11.90 -27.86
CA PRO A 951 -32.64 13.07 -28.48
C PRO A 951 -32.73 14.24 -27.48
N MET A 952 -31.63 14.88 -27.14
CA MET A 952 -31.63 16.04 -26.25
C MET A 952 -32.54 17.17 -26.76
N PRO A 953 -33.51 17.65 -25.99
CA PRO A 953 -34.41 18.76 -26.38
C PRO A 953 -33.75 20.13 -26.14
N LEU A 954 -34.41 21.19 -26.56
CA LEU A 954 -34.01 22.54 -26.23
C LEU A 954 -34.24 22.82 -24.72
N LEU A 955 -33.20 23.30 -24.02
CA LEU A 955 -33.25 23.70 -22.62
C LEU A 955 -32.96 25.21 -22.44
N PRO A 956 -33.91 26.09 -22.78
CA PRO A 956 -33.70 27.53 -22.78
C PRO A 956 -33.60 28.12 -21.36
N GLY A 957 -34.03 27.40 -20.34
CA GLY A 957 -33.95 27.77 -18.91
C GLY A 957 -32.59 27.57 -18.29
N LEU A 958 -31.71 26.75 -18.90
CA LEU A 958 -30.42 26.42 -18.39
C LEU A 958 -29.50 27.67 -18.39
N ARG A 959 -28.76 27.89 -17.32
CA ARG A 959 -27.83 29.03 -17.13
C ARG A 959 -26.41 28.58 -17.01
N GLU A 960 -26.17 27.44 -16.40
CA GLU A 960 -24.85 26.87 -16.19
C GLU A 960 -24.78 25.42 -16.69
N LEU A 961 -23.75 25.13 -17.48
CA LEU A 961 -23.43 23.80 -17.96
C LEU A 961 -22.06 23.39 -17.43
N ASN A 962 -22.01 22.28 -16.75
CA ASN A 962 -20.76 21.71 -16.24
C ASN A 962 -20.45 20.42 -17.03
N LEU A 963 -19.24 20.37 -17.57
CA LEU A 963 -18.72 19.25 -18.36
C LEU A 963 -17.50 18.68 -17.66
N PRO A 964 -17.66 17.69 -16.78
CA PRO A 964 -16.57 17.00 -16.12
C PRO A 964 -15.88 15.99 -17.05
N ALA A 965 -14.63 15.62 -16.67
CA ALA A 965 -13.84 14.56 -17.28
C ALA A 965 -13.52 14.74 -18.78
N LEU A 966 -13.29 15.98 -19.22
CA LEU A 966 -12.92 16.27 -20.60
C LEU A 966 -11.50 15.79 -20.93
N GLU A 967 -11.34 15.06 -22.03
CA GLU A 967 -10.05 14.66 -22.60
C GLU A 967 -9.59 15.60 -23.75
N GLY A 968 -10.49 16.39 -24.32
CA GLY A 968 -10.22 17.45 -25.29
C GLY A 968 -10.58 17.13 -26.74
N ASP A 969 -11.12 15.96 -27.03
CA ASP A 969 -11.58 15.52 -28.35
C ASP A 969 -13.11 15.35 -28.45
N GLU A 970 -13.85 15.70 -27.41
CA GLU A 970 -15.29 15.53 -27.35
C GLU A 970 -16.03 16.58 -28.20
N ASP A 971 -16.93 16.12 -29.06
CA ASP A 971 -17.81 17.00 -29.84
C ASP A 971 -19.05 17.41 -29.05
N VAL A 972 -18.97 18.57 -28.39
CA VAL A 972 -20.09 19.15 -27.62
C VAL A 972 -20.98 20.08 -28.46
N SER A 973 -20.80 20.15 -29.77
CA SER A 973 -21.57 21.04 -30.67
C SER A 973 -23.07 20.80 -30.62
N ALA A 974 -23.46 19.52 -30.53
CA ALA A 974 -24.85 19.13 -30.39
C ALA A 974 -25.53 19.66 -29.13
N VAL A 975 -24.77 19.68 -28.00
CA VAL A 975 -25.24 20.21 -26.72
C VAL A 975 -25.33 21.73 -26.77
N ALA A 976 -24.29 22.38 -27.26
CA ALA A 976 -24.25 23.84 -27.40
C ALA A 976 -25.47 24.37 -28.15
N ALA A 977 -25.89 23.70 -29.22
CA ALA A 977 -27.09 24.05 -30.00
C ALA A 977 -28.42 23.88 -29.21
N ARG A 978 -28.42 23.11 -28.11
CA ARG A 978 -29.63 22.81 -27.33
C ARG A 978 -29.78 23.61 -26.05
N VAL A 979 -28.75 24.40 -25.68
CA VAL A 979 -28.71 25.19 -24.42
C VAL A 979 -28.48 26.70 -24.69
N PRO A 980 -29.35 27.37 -25.47
CA PRO A 980 -29.15 28.74 -25.93
C PRO A 980 -29.13 29.80 -24.79
N GLY A 981 -29.57 29.41 -23.62
CA GLY A 981 -29.65 30.30 -22.44
C GLY A 981 -28.45 30.25 -21.51
N VAL A 982 -27.45 29.40 -21.78
CA VAL A 982 -26.26 29.21 -20.93
C VAL A 982 -25.42 30.47 -20.91
N ARG A 983 -25.05 30.90 -19.69
CA ARG A 983 -24.18 32.05 -19.40
C ARG A 983 -22.85 31.66 -18.80
N ARG A 984 -22.76 30.45 -18.29
CA ARG A 984 -21.53 29.91 -17.71
C ARG A 984 -21.33 28.47 -18.14
N VAL A 985 -20.14 28.16 -18.63
CA VAL A 985 -19.73 26.79 -18.97
C VAL A 985 -18.48 26.49 -18.15
N VAL A 986 -18.54 25.47 -17.33
CA VAL A 986 -17.41 24.99 -16.54
C VAL A 986 -16.88 23.73 -17.19
N LEU A 987 -15.66 23.79 -17.65
CA LEU A 987 -14.94 22.68 -18.24
C LEU A 987 -13.99 22.13 -17.17
N GLN A 988 -14.12 20.84 -16.86
CA GLN A 988 -13.23 20.17 -15.91
C GLN A 988 -12.45 19.12 -16.69
N THR A 989 -11.13 19.23 -16.70
CA THR A 989 -10.28 18.29 -17.41
C THR A 989 -10.08 17.01 -16.65
N ALA A 990 -9.89 15.91 -17.37
CA ALA A 990 -9.34 14.71 -16.76
C ALA A 990 -7.90 15.00 -16.28
N PRO A 991 -7.45 14.39 -15.17
CA PRO A 991 -6.12 14.60 -14.61
C PRO A 991 -5.02 14.37 -15.65
N GLY A 992 -4.15 15.38 -15.88
CA GLY A 992 -3.03 15.30 -16.82
C GLY A 992 -3.39 15.45 -18.30
N ALA A 993 -4.63 15.76 -18.66
CA ALA A 993 -5.03 16.02 -20.05
C ALA A 993 -4.46 17.37 -20.53
N ARG A 994 -3.89 17.37 -21.74
CA ARG A 994 -3.55 18.62 -22.42
C ARG A 994 -4.81 19.16 -23.09
N PHE A 995 -5.41 20.14 -22.47
CA PHE A 995 -6.70 20.65 -22.88
C PHE A 995 -6.59 22.06 -23.48
N ASP A 996 -7.20 22.25 -24.68
CA ASP A 996 -7.37 23.56 -25.27
C ASP A 996 -8.83 24.02 -25.13
N PRO A 997 -9.15 25.04 -24.34
CA PRO A 997 -10.51 25.54 -24.19
C PRO A 997 -11.03 26.36 -25.38
N ALA A 998 -10.20 26.69 -26.36
CA ALA A 998 -10.55 27.57 -27.47
C ALA A 998 -11.71 27.02 -28.34
N PRO A 999 -11.78 25.73 -28.70
CA PRO A 999 -12.91 25.16 -29.44
C PRO A 999 -14.24 25.31 -28.68
N TYR A 1000 -14.21 25.08 -27.39
CA TYR A 1000 -15.40 25.16 -26.53
C TYR A 1000 -15.86 26.62 -26.38
N ARG A 1001 -14.95 27.59 -26.23
CA ARG A 1001 -15.29 29.01 -26.22
C ARG A 1001 -15.96 29.45 -27.52
N ALA A 1002 -15.57 28.89 -28.64
CA ALA A 1002 -16.18 29.19 -29.95
C ALA A 1002 -17.63 28.64 -30.04
N LEU A 1003 -17.95 27.54 -29.36
CA LEU A 1003 -19.28 26.96 -29.32
C LEU A 1003 -20.25 27.70 -28.39
N PHE A 1004 -19.73 28.39 -27.39
CA PHE A 1004 -20.52 29.16 -26.40
C PHE A 1004 -20.11 30.64 -26.37
N PRO A 1005 -20.34 31.40 -27.45
CA PRO A 1005 -19.81 32.76 -27.59
C PRO A 1005 -20.43 33.78 -26.62
N GLU A 1006 -21.58 33.50 -26.05
CA GLU A 1006 -22.27 34.36 -25.08
C GLU A 1006 -22.06 33.90 -23.61
N ALA A 1007 -21.35 32.82 -23.37
CA ALA A 1007 -21.11 32.29 -22.05
C ALA A 1007 -19.67 32.57 -21.57
N GLU A 1008 -19.52 32.76 -20.26
CA GLU A 1008 -18.23 32.69 -19.60
C GLU A 1008 -17.77 31.24 -19.55
N VAL A 1009 -16.67 30.93 -20.21
CA VAL A 1009 -16.09 29.57 -20.22
C VAL A 1009 -14.93 29.54 -19.23
N THR A 1010 -15.13 28.87 -18.13
CA THR A 1010 -14.11 28.67 -17.08
C THR A 1010 -13.51 27.27 -17.21
N LEU A 1011 -12.18 27.16 -17.20
CA LEU A 1011 -11.46 25.91 -17.13
C LEU A 1011 -11.07 25.65 -15.68
N VAL A 1012 -11.39 24.45 -15.20
CA VAL A 1012 -10.92 23.92 -13.90
C VAL A 1012 -10.01 22.75 -14.25
N GLU A 1013 -8.73 22.90 -14.02
CA GLU A 1013 -7.72 21.87 -14.19
C GLU A 1013 -7.63 21.06 -12.88
N HIS A 1014 -7.69 19.72 -13.01
CA HIS A 1014 -7.57 18.79 -11.87
C HIS A 1014 -6.18 18.17 -11.80
#